data_4211a0fd46cae205477f82f6f196c0a0
#
_entry.id   4211a0fd46cae205477f82f6f196c0a0
#
_cell.length_a   1.000
_cell.length_b   1.000
_cell.length_c   1.000
_cell.angle_alpha   90.00
_cell.angle_beta   90.00
_cell.angle_gamma   90.00
#
_symmetry.space_group_name_H-M   'P 1'
#
loop_
_entity.id
_entity.type
_entity.pdbx_description
1 polymer ?
#
loop_
_entity_poly.entity_id
_entity_poly.type
_entity_poly.pdbx_seq_one_letter_code
_entity_poly.pdbx_strand_id
1 'polypeptide(L)'
;MKKIVLVKSEAKNAVIAKLFEESKNGCLPEVEVIDIERWIDHFFPNPKSLYQLKKELMSLDLVIFKDSLDDTGFLREVKNDSSKLSQYIDNFDTLPINEELKIILTIARERDYRLLCNQLEKLDASNIVIADLHYDLFEEKVINILLAHGAKKVSYFKKKSNTSYIKDCQTISDQFETAVQYIISKELPLSDCAFLLCTDDENLAQATLERYGMPYFGDNARTGFSSALDLRALLRFIEKPCKERYIQVLQRNIFTPCNNETIHYIVEHVKEGHYLDSFSYFETEESYFRTLEERAIKAQEKTAPPLIALLDEKDFKKQLALAFSYIPNKGDEKYKLLSFLQERGKDAERDFLPFLIEDLANTFIAKENNNGILLTTFKKPVYDRPYLFIFDMDGKVFPGFKGFEGLVNEEILANTNYPSLKERTDNYLKSLSYLDDSSLTIYFHPLSTYEGKECPLPVLIEKKNLEALDFELIKSEVTYNNEHKLSKENAKKAFFENDSTLKGSVSSFESYFRCPYSYFLNRGLSLYEDKVAGFDPATVGNIYHHLFETIVSLLGKDYPLISSEKIRRFLKPQIDHLRDLYPERKRQADMLEENILDTVMIHLQALKKFEDNTYFKPYSQEHKFDLERNFKSHPISFHGRIDRIDELNDTFCIIDYKTGERKINEDDIKSGISLQLLTYCYLYELITGKKPFGAAYYSLAIQNINTSTCSFKKSKGLTYEDKDPLEDLLSNFKPSGFAFENEEDYFISEVKAKAFDKDAAYKALDILYEALYASLADGKIECEPVEKACTYCPYKEICHFKGREGYFTREYVDFSLLKSKEKEEE
;
A
#
# COMPACT_ATOMS: atom_id res chain seq x y z
N MET A 1 -11.94 -42.28 -32.59
CA MET A 1 -11.05 -41.49 -31.73
C MET A 1 -11.89 -40.51 -30.96
N LYS A 2 -11.66 -40.36 -29.70
CA LYS A 2 -12.31 -39.36 -28.86
C LYS A 2 -12.07 -37.95 -29.42
N LYS A 3 -13.11 -37.16 -29.60
CA LYS A 3 -12.99 -35.77 -30.10
C LYS A 3 -12.44 -34.86 -29.02
N ILE A 4 -11.44 -34.07 -29.33
CA ILE A 4 -10.86 -33.10 -28.40
C ILE A 4 -11.30 -31.71 -28.83
N VAL A 5 -11.84 -30.92 -27.88
CA VAL A 5 -12.18 -29.51 -28.10
C VAL A 5 -11.21 -28.65 -27.29
N LEU A 6 -10.37 -27.89 -27.99
CA LEU A 6 -9.45 -26.95 -27.38
C LEU A 6 -10.14 -25.60 -27.18
N VAL A 7 -10.02 -25.08 -25.99
CA VAL A 7 -10.66 -23.84 -25.53
C VAL A 7 -9.70 -23.03 -24.65
N LYS A 8 -10.02 -21.79 -24.38
CA LYS A 8 -9.43 -21.04 -23.25
C LYS A 8 -10.08 -21.49 -21.93
N SER A 9 -9.33 -21.42 -20.83
CA SER A 9 -9.81 -21.84 -19.50
C SER A 9 -11.13 -21.16 -19.14
N GLU A 10 -11.27 -19.87 -19.46
CA GLU A 10 -12.42 -19.03 -19.17
C GLU A 10 -13.68 -19.49 -19.95
N ALA A 11 -13.50 -20.02 -21.14
CA ALA A 11 -14.61 -20.50 -22.00
C ALA A 11 -15.00 -21.96 -21.74
N LYS A 12 -14.22 -22.72 -20.99
CA LYS A 12 -14.37 -24.17 -20.85
C LYS A 12 -15.78 -24.57 -20.40
N ASN A 13 -16.27 -24.00 -19.31
CA ASN A 13 -17.58 -24.34 -18.78
C ASN A 13 -18.71 -23.90 -19.72
N ALA A 14 -18.57 -22.74 -20.36
CA ALA A 14 -19.53 -22.23 -21.31
C ALA A 14 -19.61 -23.12 -22.58
N VAL A 15 -18.49 -23.61 -23.08
CA VAL A 15 -18.47 -24.58 -24.20
C VAL A 15 -19.05 -25.92 -23.80
N ILE A 16 -18.77 -26.43 -22.60
CA ILE A 16 -19.38 -27.67 -22.08
C ILE A 16 -20.90 -27.51 -22.02
N ALA A 17 -21.41 -26.39 -21.48
CA ALA A 17 -22.84 -26.12 -21.41
C ALA A 17 -23.48 -26.10 -22.81
N LYS A 18 -22.84 -25.47 -23.79
CA LYS A 18 -23.31 -25.46 -25.18
C LYS A 18 -23.34 -26.86 -25.83
N LEU A 19 -22.30 -27.66 -25.62
CA LEU A 19 -22.26 -29.03 -26.09
C LEU A 19 -23.37 -29.88 -25.44
N PHE A 20 -23.69 -29.61 -24.20
CA PHE A 20 -24.79 -30.28 -23.48
C PHE A 20 -26.17 -29.88 -24.03
N GLU A 21 -26.39 -28.56 -24.26
CA GLU A 21 -27.63 -28.04 -24.88
C GLU A 21 -27.88 -28.64 -26.28
N GLU A 22 -26.82 -28.81 -27.09
CA GLU A 22 -26.90 -29.37 -28.43
C GLU A 22 -27.06 -30.90 -28.44
N SER A 23 -26.89 -31.54 -27.31
CA SER A 23 -27.00 -33.00 -27.20
C SER A 23 -28.47 -33.46 -27.22
N LYS A 24 -28.83 -34.34 -28.16
CA LYS A 24 -30.21 -34.83 -28.31
C LYS A 24 -30.70 -35.72 -27.16
N ASN A 25 -29.80 -36.24 -26.35
CA ASN A 25 -30.09 -37.23 -25.31
C ASN A 25 -29.74 -36.79 -23.87
N GLY A 26 -29.39 -35.52 -23.64
CA GLY A 26 -28.96 -35.04 -22.35
C GLY A 26 -27.65 -35.64 -21.82
N CYS A 27 -26.89 -36.29 -22.71
CA CYS A 27 -25.56 -36.83 -22.41
C CYS A 27 -24.50 -36.13 -23.26
N LEU A 28 -23.37 -35.78 -22.63
CA LEU A 28 -22.23 -35.27 -23.43
C LEU A 28 -21.76 -36.39 -24.39
N PRO A 29 -21.53 -36.04 -25.66
CA PRO A 29 -20.91 -36.98 -26.63
C PRO A 29 -19.51 -37.38 -26.12
N GLU A 30 -18.87 -38.39 -26.73
CA GLU A 30 -17.45 -38.75 -26.47
C GLU A 30 -16.52 -37.60 -26.87
N VAL A 31 -16.59 -36.48 -26.14
CA VAL A 31 -15.82 -35.27 -26.39
C VAL A 31 -15.07 -34.92 -25.09
N GLU A 32 -13.84 -34.56 -25.24
CA GLU A 32 -13.03 -34.00 -24.15
C GLU A 32 -12.79 -32.51 -24.38
N VAL A 33 -13.23 -31.68 -23.47
CA VAL A 33 -12.99 -30.23 -23.53
C VAL A 33 -11.78 -29.87 -22.65
N ILE A 34 -10.70 -29.45 -23.29
CA ILE A 34 -9.41 -29.21 -22.64
C ILE A 34 -9.00 -27.75 -22.88
N ASP A 35 -8.47 -27.13 -21.85
CA ASP A 35 -7.78 -25.85 -21.99
C ASP A 35 -6.54 -25.98 -22.85
N ILE A 36 -6.32 -25.04 -23.77
CA ILE A 36 -5.22 -25.12 -24.75
C ILE A 36 -3.84 -25.12 -24.08
N GLU A 37 -3.64 -24.33 -23.00
CA GLU A 37 -2.38 -24.32 -22.27
C GLU A 37 -2.13 -25.66 -21.61
N ARG A 38 -3.14 -26.25 -20.95
CA ARG A 38 -3.04 -27.58 -20.38
C ARG A 38 -2.80 -28.66 -21.42
N TRP A 39 -3.41 -28.52 -22.60
CA TRP A 39 -3.16 -29.46 -23.70
C TRP A 39 -1.73 -29.35 -24.20
N ILE A 40 -1.17 -28.15 -24.33
CA ILE A 40 0.25 -27.91 -24.64
C ILE A 40 1.14 -28.51 -23.55
N ASP A 41 0.79 -28.38 -22.29
CA ASP A 41 1.57 -28.91 -21.16
C ASP A 41 1.73 -30.45 -21.19
N HIS A 42 0.80 -31.17 -21.79
CA HIS A 42 0.94 -32.65 -21.94
C HIS A 42 2.13 -33.09 -22.79
N PHE A 43 2.69 -32.20 -23.60
CA PHE A 43 3.88 -32.51 -24.43
C PHE A 43 5.19 -32.32 -23.67
N PHE A 44 5.14 -31.76 -22.45
CA PHE A 44 6.30 -31.49 -21.64
C PHE A 44 6.27 -32.29 -20.32
N PRO A 45 7.45 -32.58 -19.74
CA PRO A 45 7.51 -33.17 -18.41
C PRO A 45 6.88 -32.18 -17.37
N ASN A 46 6.52 -32.72 -16.23
CA ASN A 46 6.05 -31.89 -15.12
C ASN A 46 7.06 -30.78 -14.82
N PRO A 47 6.61 -29.53 -14.65
CA PRO A 47 7.50 -28.41 -14.42
C PRO A 47 8.25 -28.59 -13.09
N LYS A 48 9.51 -28.20 -13.09
CA LYS A 48 10.34 -28.18 -11.85
C LYS A 48 9.67 -27.28 -10.81
N SER A 49 9.69 -27.68 -9.55
CA SER A 49 9.33 -26.79 -8.46
C SER A 49 10.39 -25.67 -8.32
N LEU A 50 10.03 -24.54 -7.72
CA LEU A 50 11.00 -23.49 -7.43
C LEU A 50 12.16 -24.00 -6.56
N TYR A 51 11.87 -24.94 -5.68
CA TYR A 51 12.89 -25.59 -4.84
C TYR A 51 13.90 -26.41 -5.67
N GLN A 52 13.42 -27.18 -6.65
CA GLN A 52 14.31 -27.92 -7.57
C GLN A 52 15.16 -26.97 -8.41
N LEU A 53 14.57 -25.89 -8.93
CA LEU A 53 15.28 -24.85 -9.67
C LEU A 53 16.38 -24.21 -8.81
N LYS A 54 16.06 -23.82 -7.58
CA LYS A 54 17.04 -23.29 -6.61
C LYS A 54 18.20 -24.23 -6.42
N LYS A 55 17.92 -25.52 -6.18
CA LYS A 55 18.95 -26.54 -5.93
C LYS A 55 19.90 -26.70 -7.12
N GLU A 56 19.39 -26.67 -8.33
CA GLU A 56 20.21 -26.72 -9.56
C GLU A 56 21.06 -25.45 -9.69
N LEU A 57 20.50 -24.27 -9.49
CA LEU A 57 21.23 -22.99 -9.58
C LEU A 57 22.30 -22.84 -8.49
N MET A 58 22.03 -23.30 -7.28
CA MET A 58 23.02 -23.28 -6.18
C MET A 58 24.22 -24.20 -6.42
N SER A 59 24.11 -25.19 -7.33
CA SER A 59 25.24 -26.05 -7.73
C SER A 59 26.24 -25.35 -8.67
N LEU A 60 25.91 -24.15 -9.14
CA LEU A 60 26.74 -23.35 -10.03
C LEU A 60 27.60 -22.37 -9.27
N ASP A 61 28.72 -21.98 -9.87
CA ASP A 61 29.64 -20.97 -9.31
C ASP A 61 29.19 -19.57 -9.79
N LEU A 62 28.03 -19.12 -9.28
CA LEU A 62 27.47 -17.79 -9.55
C LEU A 62 28.05 -16.78 -8.59
N VAL A 63 28.37 -15.59 -9.08
CA VAL A 63 28.93 -14.48 -8.30
C VAL A 63 27.92 -13.35 -8.12
N ILE A 64 27.31 -12.92 -9.21
CA ILE A 64 26.41 -11.73 -9.20
C ILE A 64 25.04 -12.07 -8.61
N PHE A 65 24.45 -13.20 -9.00
CA PHE A 65 23.10 -13.59 -8.59
C PHE A 65 23.05 -14.59 -7.44
N LYS A 66 24.19 -14.94 -6.84
CA LYS A 66 24.26 -15.92 -5.76
C LYS A 66 23.33 -15.62 -4.60
N ASP A 67 23.34 -14.38 -4.10
CA ASP A 67 22.50 -13.95 -2.98
C ASP A 67 21.01 -13.85 -3.37
N SER A 68 20.73 -13.63 -4.66
CA SER A 68 19.35 -13.56 -5.17
C SER A 68 18.67 -14.93 -5.25
N LEU A 69 19.43 -16.04 -5.20
CA LEU A 69 18.85 -17.38 -5.22
C LEU A 69 18.08 -17.73 -3.93
N ASP A 70 18.27 -16.96 -2.87
CA ASP A 70 17.50 -17.11 -1.62
C ASP A 70 16.15 -16.38 -1.69
N ASP A 71 15.96 -15.52 -2.69
CA ASP A 71 14.71 -14.81 -2.93
C ASP A 71 13.78 -15.65 -3.84
N THR A 72 12.68 -16.12 -3.27
CA THR A 72 11.65 -16.88 -3.99
C THR A 72 10.97 -16.05 -5.07
N GLY A 73 10.86 -14.72 -4.88
CA GLY A 73 10.35 -13.78 -5.87
C GLY A 73 11.23 -13.76 -7.12
N PHE A 74 12.54 -13.64 -6.94
CA PHE A 74 13.52 -13.72 -8.04
C PHE A 74 13.43 -15.05 -8.80
N LEU A 75 13.40 -16.18 -8.10
CA LEU A 75 13.30 -17.50 -8.73
C LEU A 75 12.00 -17.66 -9.54
N ARG A 76 10.89 -17.10 -9.05
CA ARG A 76 9.61 -17.08 -9.76
C ARG A 76 9.70 -16.23 -11.02
N GLU A 77 10.28 -15.05 -10.94
CA GLU A 77 10.48 -14.15 -12.07
C GLU A 77 11.37 -14.80 -13.14
N VAL A 78 12.48 -15.39 -12.74
CA VAL A 78 13.35 -16.19 -13.62
C VAL A 78 12.56 -17.27 -14.35
N LYS A 79 11.75 -18.04 -13.64
CA LYS A 79 10.96 -19.13 -14.21
C LYS A 79 9.91 -18.62 -15.20
N ASN A 80 9.21 -17.55 -14.83
CA ASN A 80 8.19 -16.91 -15.67
C ASN A 80 8.80 -16.32 -16.94
N ASP A 81 9.91 -15.60 -16.82
CA ASP A 81 10.59 -14.98 -17.94
C ASP A 81 11.18 -16.02 -18.87
N SER A 82 11.85 -17.03 -18.34
CA SER A 82 12.36 -18.15 -19.13
C SER A 82 11.24 -18.85 -19.91
N SER A 83 10.08 -19.08 -19.28
CA SER A 83 8.92 -19.68 -19.95
C SER A 83 8.39 -18.80 -21.09
N LYS A 84 8.20 -17.49 -20.85
CA LYS A 84 7.70 -16.55 -21.86
C LYS A 84 8.69 -16.35 -23.01
N LEU A 85 9.95 -16.17 -22.70
CA LEU A 85 11.00 -15.93 -23.71
C LEU A 85 11.21 -17.16 -24.60
N SER A 86 11.19 -18.38 -24.02
CA SER A 86 11.42 -19.63 -24.77
C SER A 86 10.32 -19.95 -25.78
N GLN A 87 9.17 -19.31 -25.75
CA GLN A 87 8.12 -19.40 -26.76
C GLN A 87 8.59 -18.87 -28.13
N TYR A 88 9.54 -17.95 -28.15
CA TYR A 88 9.99 -17.24 -29.33
C TYR A 88 11.51 -17.26 -29.53
N ILE A 89 12.28 -17.45 -28.47
CA ILE A 89 13.75 -17.41 -28.48
C ILE A 89 14.30 -18.79 -28.17
N ASP A 90 14.93 -19.39 -29.16
CA ASP A 90 15.46 -20.76 -29.05
C ASP A 90 16.75 -20.85 -28.22
N ASN A 91 17.57 -19.79 -28.22
CA ASN A 91 18.83 -19.74 -27.51
C ASN A 91 19.03 -18.42 -26.82
N PHE A 92 19.13 -18.44 -25.50
CA PHE A 92 19.35 -17.25 -24.67
C PHE A 92 20.77 -16.70 -24.74
N ASP A 93 21.75 -17.45 -25.23
CA ASP A 93 23.13 -16.98 -25.44
C ASP A 93 23.20 -15.81 -26.42
N THR A 94 22.21 -15.69 -27.31
CA THR A 94 22.11 -14.59 -28.25
C THR A 94 21.62 -13.26 -27.66
N LEU A 95 21.12 -13.30 -26.43
CA LEU A 95 20.64 -12.10 -25.78
C LEU A 95 21.81 -11.22 -25.28
N PRO A 96 21.76 -9.90 -25.47
CA PRO A 96 22.80 -8.98 -24.97
C PRO A 96 22.57 -8.67 -23.48
N ILE A 97 22.60 -9.70 -22.63
CA ILE A 97 22.46 -9.63 -21.18
C ILE A 97 23.68 -10.24 -20.49
N ASN A 98 23.70 -10.12 -19.19
CA ASN A 98 24.75 -10.69 -18.34
C ASN A 98 24.86 -12.23 -18.53
N GLU A 99 26.09 -12.77 -18.58
CA GLU A 99 26.33 -14.20 -18.83
C GLU A 99 25.72 -15.11 -17.75
N GLU A 100 25.78 -14.72 -16.48
CA GLU A 100 25.15 -15.49 -15.40
C GLU A 100 23.62 -15.53 -15.57
N LEU A 101 23.00 -14.42 -15.99
CA LEU A 101 21.57 -14.37 -16.24
C LEU A 101 21.18 -15.28 -17.43
N LYS A 102 22.00 -15.36 -18.49
CA LYS A 102 21.80 -16.32 -19.60
C LYS A 102 21.79 -17.76 -19.10
N ILE A 103 22.77 -18.12 -18.27
CA ILE A 103 22.86 -19.46 -17.67
C ILE A 103 21.63 -19.75 -16.81
N ILE A 104 21.22 -18.79 -15.95
CA ILE A 104 20.07 -18.93 -15.07
C ILE A 104 18.79 -19.15 -15.88
N LEU A 105 18.53 -18.32 -16.89
CA LEU A 105 17.36 -18.45 -17.77
C LEU A 105 17.37 -19.77 -18.55
N THR A 106 18.56 -20.24 -18.99
CA THR A 106 18.72 -21.51 -19.70
C THR A 106 18.39 -22.71 -18.81
N ILE A 107 18.84 -22.70 -17.56
CA ILE A 107 18.53 -23.77 -16.59
C ILE A 107 17.04 -23.74 -16.19
N ALA A 108 16.47 -22.54 -16.07
CA ALA A 108 15.06 -22.38 -15.79
C ALA A 108 14.15 -22.74 -16.98
N ARG A 109 14.73 -22.94 -18.15
CA ARG A 109 13.98 -23.35 -19.35
C ARG A 109 13.49 -24.78 -19.22
N GLU A 110 12.19 -24.92 -19.04
CA GLU A 110 11.55 -26.24 -18.85
C GLU A 110 10.91 -26.77 -20.12
N ARG A 111 10.68 -25.90 -21.11
CA ARG A 111 9.90 -26.21 -22.31
C ARG A 111 10.68 -25.88 -23.59
N ASP A 112 10.81 -26.86 -24.45
CA ASP A 112 11.35 -26.65 -25.79
C ASP A 112 10.20 -26.49 -26.78
N TYR A 113 9.79 -25.25 -27.00
CA TYR A 113 8.67 -24.93 -27.87
C TYR A 113 8.99 -25.19 -29.39
N ARG A 114 10.25 -25.20 -29.76
CA ARG A 114 10.64 -25.59 -31.12
C ARG A 114 10.40 -27.09 -31.32
N LEU A 115 10.77 -27.90 -30.35
CA LEU A 115 10.49 -29.34 -30.40
C LEU A 115 8.98 -29.61 -30.44
N LEU A 116 8.19 -28.85 -29.66
CA LEU A 116 6.73 -28.90 -29.68
C LEU A 116 6.21 -28.63 -31.13
N CYS A 117 6.60 -27.51 -31.73
CA CYS A 117 6.14 -27.18 -33.10
C CYS A 117 6.48 -28.30 -34.08
N ASN A 118 7.70 -28.86 -34.03
CA ASN A 118 8.10 -29.97 -34.87
C ASN A 118 7.30 -31.29 -34.63
N GLN A 119 6.82 -31.50 -33.39
CA GLN A 119 5.94 -32.62 -33.06
C GLN A 119 4.52 -32.39 -33.57
N LEU A 120 4.01 -31.17 -33.44
CA LEU A 120 2.68 -30.80 -33.93
C LEU A 120 2.57 -30.85 -35.46
N GLU A 121 3.64 -30.53 -36.17
CA GLU A 121 3.71 -30.69 -37.65
C GLU A 121 3.57 -32.13 -38.11
N LYS A 122 3.78 -33.12 -37.24
CA LYS A 122 3.64 -34.56 -37.53
C LYS A 122 2.34 -35.16 -37.00
N LEU A 123 1.53 -34.34 -36.25
CA LEU A 123 0.32 -34.80 -35.60
C LEU A 123 -0.85 -34.81 -36.60
N ASP A 124 -1.59 -35.91 -36.68
CA ASP A 124 -2.91 -35.89 -37.32
C ASP A 124 -3.92 -35.22 -36.37
N ALA A 125 -4.32 -34.00 -36.68
CA ALA A 125 -5.19 -33.21 -35.88
C ALA A 125 -6.69 -33.29 -36.29
N SER A 126 -7.06 -34.28 -37.10
CA SER A 126 -8.42 -34.45 -37.64
C SER A 126 -9.51 -34.63 -36.58
N ASN A 127 -9.15 -35.09 -35.38
CA ASN A 127 -10.04 -35.25 -34.25
C ASN A 127 -10.05 -34.02 -33.31
N ILE A 128 -9.28 -32.98 -33.63
CA ILE A 128 -9.17 -31.76 -32.82
C ILE A 128 -10.12 -30.69 -33.37
N VAL A 129 -10.89 -30.11 -32.48
CA VAL A 129 -11.73 -28.95 -32.74
C VAL A 129 -11.24 -27.79 -31.87
N ILE A 130 -11.08 -26.64 -32.47
CA ILE A 130 -10.63 -25.43 -31.82
C ILE A 130 -11.83 -24.50 -31.71
N ALA A 131 -12.14 -24.04 -30.51
CA ALA A 131 -13.17 -23.02 -30.31
C ALA A 131 -12.74 -21.70 -30.96
N ASP A 132 -13.65 -21.04 -31.65
CA ASP A 132 -13.38 -19.73 -32.26
C ASP A 132 -13.43 -18.63 -31.18
N LEU A 133 -12.29 -18.46 -30.53
CA LEU A 133 -12.06 -17.52 -29.46
C LEU A 133 -10.83 -16.65 -29.78
N HIS A 134 -10.56 -15.67 -28.93
CA HIS A 134 -9.29 -14.97 -28.97
C HIS A 134 -8.21 -15.78 -28.25
N TYR A 135 -7.05 -15.88 -28.87
CA TYR A 135 -5.87 -16.57 -28.36
C TYR A 135 -4.66 -15.63 -28.36
N ASP A 136 -3.70 -15.88 -27.51
CA ASP A 136 -2.46 -15.14 -27.55
C ASP A 136 -1.61 -15.47 -28.79
N LEU A 137 -0.56 -14.72 -29.04
CA LEU A 137 0.25 -14.84 -30.24
C LEU A 137 0.93 -16.22 -30.36
N PHE A 138 1.30 -16.83 -29.24
CA PHE A 138 1.92 -18.14 -29.24
C PHE A 138 0.86 -19.25 -29.47
N GLU A 139 -0.26 -19.16 -28.81
CA GLU A 139 -1.39 -20.07 -28.99
C GLU A 139 -1.91 -20.01 -30.43
N GLU A 140 -2.00 -18.82 -31.04
CA GLU A 140 -2.36 -18.67 -32.44
C GLU A 140 -1.36 -19.39 -33.36
N LYS A 141 -0.06 -19.35 -33.07
CA LYS A 141 0.95 -20.12 -33.81
C LYS A 141 0.69 -21.62 -33.71
N VAL A 142 0.41 -22.14 -32.51
CA VAL A 142 0.07 -23.56 -32.31
C VAL A 142 -1.22 -23.93 -33.06
N ILE A 143 -2.25 -23.11 -32.96
CA ILE A 143 -3.54 -23.30 -33.64
C ILE A 143 -3.36 -23.36 -35.15
N ASN A 144 -2.58 -22.48 -35.74
CA ASN A 144 -2.33 -22.45 -37.17
C ASN A 144 -1.65 -23.75 -37.64
N ILE A 145 -0.72 -24.30 -36.87
CA ILE A 145 -0.12 -25.62 -37.17
C ILE A 145 -1.20 -26.69 -37.12
N LEU A 146 -2.05 -26.73 -36.08
CA LEU A 146 -3.11 -27.75 -35.95
C LEU A 146 -4.13 -27.66 -37.09
N LEU A 147 -4.53 -26.45 -37.50
CA LEU A 147 -5.43 -26.24 -38.62
C LEU A 147 -4.84 -26.73 -39.94
N ALA A 148 -3.54 -26.51 -40.13
CA ALA A 148 -2.83 -27.05 -41.32
C ALA A 148 -2.80 -28.59 -41.35
N HIS A 149 -2.93 -29.26 -40.20
CA HIS A 149 -2.89 -30.70 -40.03
C HIS A 149 -4.26 -31.34 -39.74
N GLY A 150 -5.36 -30.67 -40.13
CA GLY A 150 -6.70 -31.24 -40.16
C GLY A 150 -7.64 -30.84 -39.03
N ALA A 151 -7.20 -30.05 -38.06
CA ALA A 151 -8.09 -29.50 -37.03
C ALA A 151 -9.15 -28.56 -37.64
N LYS A 152 -10.27 -28.40 -36.94
CA LYS A 152 -11.37 -27.55 -37.37
C LYS A 152 -11.67 -26.47 -36.37
N LYS A 153 -11.85 -25.24 -36.84
CA LYS A 153 -12.29 -24.10 -35.97
C LYS A 153 -13.82 -24.04 -35.96
N VAL A 154 -14.42 -23.94 -34.78
CA VAL A 154 -15.88 -23.93 -34.58
C VAL A 154 -16.25 -22.81 -33.64
N SER A 155 -17.25 -22.00 -34.04
CA SER A 155 -17.80 -20.94 -33.17
C SER A 155 -18.93 -21.52 -32.33
N TYR A 156 -18.75 -21.48 -31.00
CA TYR A 156 -19.75 -21.89 -30.01
C TYR A 156 -20.59 -20.72 -29.54
N PHE A 157 -20.13 -19.50 -29.72
CA PHE A 157 -20.79 -18.27 -29.27
C PHE A 157 -21.24 -17.48 -30.51
N LYS A 158 -22.54 -17.16 -30.55
CA LYS A 158 -23.07 -16.29 -31.61
C LYS A 158 -22.82 -14.84 -31.18
N LYS A 159 -22.31 -14.01 -32.07
CA LYS A 159 -22.31 -12.58 -31.87
C LYS A 159 -23.75 -12.12 -31.63
N LYS A 160 -23.97 -11.44 -30.49
CA LYS A 160 -25.24 -10.82 -30.14
C LYS A 160 -25.22 -9.37 -30.60
N SER A 161 -26.39 -8.78 -30.84
CA SER A 161 -26.47 -7.32 -31.01
C SER A 161 -26.12 -6.69 -29.67
N ASN A 162 -24.98 -6.01 -29.59
CA ASN A 162 -24.52 -5.34 -28.40
C ASN A 162 -25.21 -3.98 -28.23
N THR A 163 -25.70 -3.74 -27.05
CA THR A 163 -26.09 -2.38 -26.61
C THR A 163 -25.08 -1.97 -25.54
N SER A 164 -24.39 -0.86 -25.78
CA SER A 164 -23.35 -0.39 -24.86
C SER A 164 -23.65 1.02 -24.39
N TYR A 165 -23.50 1.24 -23.08
CA TYR A 165 -23.71 2.53 -22.44
C TYR A 165 -22.49 2.93 -21.61
N ILE A 166 -22.35 4.24 -21.38
CA ILE A 166 -21.44 4.80 -20.40
C ILE A 166 -22.22 5.44 -19.27
N LYS A 167 -21.75 5.28 -18.03
CA LYS A 167 -22.30 5.92 -16.85
C LYS A 167 -21.23 6.63 -16.07
N ASP A 168 -21.32 7.96 -16.03
CA ASP A 168 -20.50 8.77 -15.13
C ASP A 168 -21.02 8.64 -13.70
N CYS A 169 -20.10 8.38 -12.78
CA CYS A 169 -20.35 8.28 -11.35
C CYS A 169 -19.46 9.27 -10.60
N GLN A 170 -19.97 9.87 -9.53
CA GLN A 170 -19.19 10.86 -8.78
C GLN A 170 -17.96 10.22 -8.12
N THR A 171 -18.13 9.02 -7.60
CA THR A 171 -17.06 8.29 -6.90
C THR A 171 -16.95 6.84 -7.37
N ILE A 172 -15.84 6.21 -7.00
CA ILE A 172 -15.62 4.76 -7.20
C ILE A 172 -16.74 3.92 -6.55
N SER A 173 -17.23 4.33 -5.39
CA SER A 173 -18.28 3.61 -4.67
C SER A 173 -19.66 3.68 -5.39
N ASP A 174 -19.97 4.84 -5.96
CA ASP A 174 -21.28 5.07 -6.61
C ASP A 174 -21.48 4.19 -7.84
N GLN A 175 -20.39 3.76 -8.51
CA GLN A 175 -20.48 2.89 -9.67
C GLN A 175 -21.02 1.49 -9.32
N PHE A 176 -20.55 0.90 -8.20
CA PHE A 176 -21.04 -0.41 -7.76
C PHE A 176 -22.49 -0.36 -7.30
N GLU A 177 -22.87 0.71 -6.56
CA GLU A 177 -24.25 0.90 -6.15
C GLU A 177 -25.19 1.11 -7.34
N THR A 178 -24.77 1.91 -8.34
CA THR A 178 -25.52 2.13 -9.56
C THR A 178 -25.74 0.83 -10.33
N ALA A 179 -24.71 0.00 -10.45
CA ALA A 179 -24.81 -1.30 -11.12
C ALA A 179 -25.80 -2.22 -10.42
N VAL A 180 -25.72 -2.34 -9.10
CA VAL A 180 -26.61 -3.18 -8.29
C VAL A 180 -28.07 -2.70 -8.40
N GLN A 181 -28.32 -1.41 -8.27
CA GLN A 181 -29.69 -0.85 -8.40
C GLN A 181 -30.23 -0.99 -9.82
N TYR A 182 -29.38 -0.86 -10.84
CA TYR A 182 -29.77 -1.12 -12.22
C TYR A 182 -30.20 -2.58 -12.41
N ILE A 183 -29.42 -3.54 -11.90
CA ILE A 183 -29.74 -4.98 -11.96
C ILE A 183 -31.10 -5.24 -11.31
N ILE A 184 -31.35 -4.67 -10.12
CA ILE A 184 -32.63 -4.81 -9.40
C ILE A 184 -33.76 -4.19 -10.22
N SER A 185 -33.58 -2.96 -10.71
CA SER A 185 -34.65 -2.21 -11.43
C SER A 185 -35.05 -2.86 -12.76
N LYS A 186 -34.12 -3.58 -13.40
CA LYS A 186 -34.34 -4.29 -14.66
C LYS A 186 -34.61 -5.78 -14.46
N GLU A 187 -34.69 -6.23 -13.21
CA GLU A 187 -34.91 -7.64 -12.84
C GLU A 187 -33.97 -8.60 -13.57
N LEU A 188 -32.70 -8.21 -13.74
CA LEU A 188 -31.72 -9.03 -14.45
C LEU A 188 -31.38 -10.28 -13.63
N PRO A 189 -31.34 -11.49 -14.25
CA PRO A 189 -30.89 -12.69 -13.57
C PRO A 189 -29.44 -12.52 -13.12
N LEU A 190 -29.15 -12.76 -11.84
CA LEU A 190 -27.81 -12.62 -11.28
C LEU A 190 -26.82 -13.56 -11.95
N SER A 191 -27.29 -14.77 -12.33
CA SER A 191 -26.51 -15.76 -13.08
C SER A 191 -26.06 -15.27 -14.47
N ASP A 192 -26.66 -14.22 -15.00
CA ASP A 192 -26.38 -13.68 -16.32
C ASP A 192 -25.51 -12.41 -16.27
N CYS A 193 -25.18 -11.95 -15.06
CA CYS A 193 -24.43 -10.73 -14.82
C CYS A 193 -22.95 -11.03 -14.51
N ALA A 194 -22.03 -10.18 -15.00
CA ALA A 194 -20.63 -10.19 -14.66
C ALA A 194 -20.15 -8.77 -14.28
N PHE A 195 -19.42 -8.66 -13.19
CA PHE A 195 -18.70 -7.49 -12.74
C PHE A 195 -17.24 -7.63 -13.12
N LEU A 196 -16.75 -6.73 -13.96
CA LEU A 196 -15.42 -6.71 -14.52
C LEU A 196 -14.65 -5.52 -13.94
N LEU A 197 -13.65 -5.80 -13.10
CA LEU A 197 -12.85 -4.79 -12.43
C LEU A 197 -11.61 -4.42 -13.24
N CYS A 198 -11.31 -3.13 -13.33
CA CYS A 198 -10.09 -2.62 -13.94
C CYS A 198 -8.99 -2.37 -12.89
N THR A 199 -9.37 -2.20 -11.63
CA THR A 199 -8.50 -1.98 -10.46
C THR A 199 -8.62 -3.12 -9.47
N ASP A 200 -7.89 -3.02 -8.34
CA ASP A 200 -7.93 -3.98 -7.24
C ASP A 200 -9.04 -3.65 -6.21
N ASP A 201 -10.10 -2.92 -6.62
CA ASP A 201 -11.22 -2.52 -5.76
C ASP A 201 -12.24 -3.65 -5.51
N GLU A 202 -11.79 -4.89 -5.54
CA GLU A 202 -12.62 -6.08 -5.33
C GLU A 202 -13.30 -6.11 -3.97
N ASN A 203 -12.65 -5.62 -2.92
CA ASN A 203 -13.23 -5.55 -1.57
C ASN A 203 -14.45 -4.63 -1.54
N LEU A 204 -14.42 -3.52 -2.26
CA LEU A 204 -15.54 -2.58 -2.35
C LEU A 204 -16.71 -3.17 -3.14
N ALA A 205 -16.42 -3.86 -4.24
CA ALA A 205 -17.41 -4.58 -5.03
C ALA A 205 -18.10 -5.66 -4.17
N GLN A 206 -17.31 -6.47 -3.47
CA GLN A 206 -17.80 -7.53 -2.57
C GLN A 206 -18.67 -6.95 -1.44
N ALA A 207 -18.19 -5.93 -0.74
CA ALA A 207 -18.93 -5.28 0.34
C ALA A 207 -20.27 -4.69 -0.14
N THR A 208 -20.30 -4.14 -1.38
CA THR A 208 -21.54 -3.65 -1.96
C THR A 208 -22.51 -4.80 -2.25
N LEU A 209 -22.06 -5.88 -2.88
CA LEU A 209 -22.90 -7.04 -3.17
C LEU A 209 -23.44 -7.69 -1.89
N GLU A 210 -22.61 -7.81 -0.86
CA GLU A 210 -22.99 -8.36 0.45
C GLU A 210 -24.05 -7.51 1.15
N ARG A 211 -23.91 -6.17 1.08
CA ARG A 211 -24.89 -5.23 1.66
C ARG A 211 -26.27 -5.37 1.01
N TYR A 212 -26.34 -5.65 -0.29
CA TYR A 212 -27.60 -5.89 -0.99
C TYR A 212 -28.04 -7.36 -0.97
N GLY A 213 -27.33 -8.23 -0.27
CA GLY A 213 -27.64 -9.68 -0.18
C GLY A 213 -27.52 -10.40 -1.51
N MET A 214 -26.71 -9.89 -2.45
CA MET A 214 -26.54 -10.50 -3.77
C MET A 214 -25.43 -11.56 -3.73
N PRO A 215 -25.72 -12.82 -4.09
CA PRO A 215 -24.70 -13.84 -4.21
C PRO A 215 -23.75 -13.54 -5.36
N TYR A 216 -22.46 -13.80 -5.12
CA TYR A 216 -21.39 -13.62 -6.11
C TYR A 216 -20.31 -14.68 -5.97
N PHE A 217 -19.55 -14.91 -7.03
CA PHE A 217 -18.43 -15.86 -7.07
C PHE A 217 -17.41 -15.41 -8.13
N GLY A 218 -16.29 -16.10 -8.24
CA GLY A 218 -15.28 -15.86 -9.27
C GLY A 218 -13.88 -15.72 -8.69
N ASP A 219 -12.90 -15.42 -9.53
CA ASP A 219 -11.49 -15.34 -9.11
C ASP A 219 -11.23 -14.20 -8.15
N ASN A 220 -11.98 -13.12 -8.29
CA ASN A 220 -11.91 -11.95 -7.42
C ASN A 220 -12.92 -12.02 -6.25
N ALA A 221 -13.71 -13.09 -6.17
CA ALA A 221 -14.55 -13.40 -5.03
C ALA A 221 -13.78 -14.29 -4.04
N ARG A 222 -12.68 -13.75 -3.48
CA ARG A 222 -11.80 -14.50 -2.60
C ARG A 222 -12.10 -14.15 -1.17
N THR A 223 -12.32 -15.17 -0.35
CA THR A 223 -12.27 -15.02 1.10
C THR A 223 -10.84 -15.21 1.55
N GLY A 224 -10.33 -14.29 2.35
CA GLY A 224 -9.01 -14.45 2.95
C GLY A 224 -8.92 -15.77 3.69
N PHE A 225 -7.91 -16.57 3.42
CA PHE A 225 -7.65 -17.81 4.13
C PHE A 225 -6.90 -17.49 5.43
N SER A 226 -7.66 -17.02 6.42
CA SER A 226 -7.11 -16.58 7.71
C SER A 226 -6.21 -17.63 8.35
N SER A 227 -6.64 -18.90 8.37
CA SER A 227 -5.84 -20.00 8.92
C SER A 227 -4.54 -20.25 8.18
N ALA A 228 -4.48 -20.01 6.86
CA ALA A 228 -3.23 -20.12 6.10
C ALA A 228 -2.26 -18.99 6.45
N LEU A 229 -2.77 -17.77 6.62
CA LEU A 229 -1.96 -16.62 7.04
C LEU A 229 -1.46 -16.79 8.49
N ASP A 230 -2.27 -17.37 9.37
CA ASP A 230 -1.88 -17.68 10.75
C ASP A 230 -0.72 -18.69 10.75
N LEU A 231 -0.86 -19.78 9.99
CA LEU A 231 0.22 -20.77 9.86
C LEU A 231 1.47 -20.15 9.23
N ARG A 232 1.31 -19.34 8.20
CA ARG A 232 2.41 -18.63 7.56
C ARG A 232 3.22 -17.79 8.56
N ALA A 233 2.54 -17.05 9.44
CA ALA A 233 3.22 -16.25 10.46
C ALA A 233 4.06 -17.13 11.41
N LEU A 234 3.51 -18.26 11.87
CA LEU A 234 4.25 -19.22 12.70
C LEU A 234 5.45 -19.82 11.97
N LEU A 235 5.28 -20.20 10.70
CA LEU A 235 6.38 -20.79 9.92
C LEU A 235 7.48 -19.78 9.62
N ARG A 236 7.15 -18.51 9.38
CA ARG A 236 8.14 -17.45 9.24
C ARG A 236 8.95 -17.26 10.53
N PHE A 237 8.29 -17.33 11.67
CA PHE A 237 8.98 -17.28 12.96
C PHE A 237 9.91 -18.48 13.16
N ILE A 238 9.49 -19.70 12.78
CA ILE A 238 10.33 -20.91 12.82
C ILE A 238 11.53 -20.81 11.88
N GLU A 239 11.32 -20.27 10.67
CA GLU A 239 12.38 -20.15 9.67
C GLU A 239 13.52 -19.27 10.16
N LYS A 240 13.19 -18.10 10.70
CA LYS A 240 14.15 -17.14 11.22
C LYS A 240 13.56 -16.39 12.41
N PRO A 241 13.77 -16.89 13.62
CA PRO A 241 13.27 -16.24 14.84
C PRO A 241 13.88 -14.84 14.96
N CYS A 242 13.03 -13.83 14.94
CA CYS A 242 13.41 -12.44 15.16
C CYS A 242 12.23 -11.63 15.70
N LYS A 243 12.50 -10.43 16.22
CA LYS A 243 11.49 -9.56 16.83
C LYS A 243 10.34 -9.22 15.90
N GLU A 244 10.65 -8.90 14.65
CA GLU A 244 9.64 -8.62 13.61
C GLU A 244 8.65 -9.78 13.47
N ARG A 245 9.15 -10.99 13.30
CA ARG A 245 8.32 -12.17 13.07
C ARG A 245 7.54 -12.56 14.32
N TYR A 246 8.13 -12.35 15.48
CA TYR A 246 7.44 -12.51 16.76
C TYR A 246 6.24 -11.55 16.87
N ILE A 247 6.45 -10.26 16.54
CA ILE A 247 5.39 -9.26 16.48
C ILE A 247 4.28 -9.69 15.52
N GLN A 248 4.64 -10.15 14.32
CA GLN A 248 3.66 -10.62 13.32
C GLN A 248 2.79 -11.76 13.85
N VAL A 249 3.36 -12.70 14.59
CA VAL A 249 2.59 -13.78 15.22
C VAL A 249 1.64 -13.24 16.30
N LEU A 250 2.11 -12.33 17.15
CA LEU A 250 1.28 -11.71 18.19
C LEU A 250 0.10 -10.94 17.59
N GLN A 251 0.34 -10.16 16.53
CA GLN A 251 -0.69 -9.38 15.84
C GLN A 251 -1.75 -10.25 15.16
N ARG A 252 -1.44 -11.50 14.81
CA ARG A 252 -2.42 -12.45 14.29
C ARG A 252 -3.42 -12.94 15.34
N ASN A 253 -3.17 -12.67 16.63
CA ASN A 253 -4.04 -13.08 17.75
C ASN A 253 -4.39 -14.58 17.74
N ILE A 254 -3.42 -15.40 17.37
CA ILE A 254 -3.56 -16.87 17.29
C ILE A 254 -3.79 -17.45 18.69
N PHE A 255 -3.18 -16.84 19.68
CA PHE A 255 -3.26 -17.21 21.07
C PHE A 255 -4.34 -16.41 21.78
N THR A 256 -5.50 -17.02 22.02
CA THR A 256 -6.46 -16.44 22.94
C THR A 256 -6.00 -16.73 24.37
N PRO A 257 -5.86 -15.74 25.23
CA PRO A 257 -6.57 -14.48 25.26
C PRO A 257 -5.71 -13.27 25.61
N CYS A 258 -4.78 -12.90 24.77
CA CYS A 258 -4.20 -11.58 24.89
C CYS A 258 -5.24 -10.55 24.47
N ASN A 259 -5.52 -9.55 25.31
CA ASN A 259 -6.32 -8.43 24.85
C ASN A 259 -5.51 -7.60 23.87
N ASN A 260 -6.17 -6.92 22.97
CA ASN A 260 -5.52 -6.11 21.93
C ASN A 260 -4.62 -5.01 22.52
N GLU A 261 -4.95 -4.47 23.69
CA GLU A 261 -4.13 -3.46 24.38
C GLU A 261 -2.80 -4.04 24.84
N THR A 262 -2.79 -5.26 25.39
CA THR A 262 -1.55 -5.93 25.81
C THR A 262 -0.67 -6.27 24.61
N ILE A 263 -1.28 -6.77 23.51
CA ILE A 263 -0.54 -7.04 22.27
C ILE A 263 0.06 -5.75 21.74
N HIS A 264 -0.74 -4.69 21.64
CA HIS A 264 -0.27 -3.39 21.19
C HIS A 264 0.87 -2.86 22.06
N TYR A 265 0.72 -2.91 23.39
CA TYR A 265 1.76 -2.51 24.32
C TYR A 265 3.07 -3.28 24.11
N ILE A 266 3.02 -4.60 23.99
CA ILE A 266 4.21 -5.44 23.73
C ILE A 266 4.84 -5.07 22.38
N VAL A 267 4.03 -4.92 21.34
CA VAL A 267 4.50 -4.58 19.99
C VAL A 267 5.20 -3.23 19.95
N GLU A 268 4.60 -2.19 20.55
CA GLU A 268 5.20 -0.86 20.57
C GLU A 268 6.49 -0.83 21.39
N HIS A 269 6.53 -1.49 22.55
CA HIS A 269 7.75 -1.57 23.36
C HIS A 269 8.89 -2.33 22.65
N VAL A 270 8.57 -3.40 21.91
CA VAL A 270 9.57 -4.10 21.10
C VAL A 270 10.08 -3.22 19.97
N LYS A 271 9.19 -2.45 19.31
CA LYS A 271 9.57 -1.52 18.23
C LYS A 271 10.41 -0.35 18.73
N GLU A 272 10.05 0.22 19.86
CA GLU A 272 10.77 1.37 20.45
C GLU A 272 12.11 0.96 21.09
N GLY A 273 12.38 -0.32 21.22
CA GLY A 273 13.61 -0.80 21.85
C GLY A 273 13.68 -0.61 23.37
N HIS A 274 12.63 -0.11 24.01
CA HIS A 274 12.61 0.12 25.46
C HIS A 274 12.82 -1.15 26.29
N TYR A 275 12.43 -2.30 25.73
CA TYR A 275 12.78 -3.58 26.34
C TYR A 275 14.25 -3.95 26.19
N LEU A 276 14.97 -3.36 25.24
CA LEU A 276 16.38 -3.65 25.01
C LEU A 276 17.27 -3.23 26.18
N ASP A 277 16.96 -2.12 26.86
CA ASP A 277 17.72 -1.65 28.01
C ASP A 277 17.63 -2.64 29.19
N SER A 278 16.49 -3.28 29.37
CA SER A 278 16.30 -4.32 30.38
C SER A 278 16.73 -5.72 29.90
N PHE A 279 16.95 -5.91 28.60
CA PHE A 279 17.34 -7.15 27.95
C PHE A 279 18.75 -7.17 27.42
N SER A 280 19.56 -6.16 27.67
CA SER A 280 21.00 -6.11 27.33
C SER A 280 21.83 -7.25 27.92
N TYR A 281 21.23 -8.03 28.82
CA TYR A 281 21.84 -9.19 29.47
C TYR A 281 21.52 -10.54 28.80
N PHE A 282 20.70 -10.57 27.73
CA PHE A 282 20.38 -11.82 27.06
C PHE A 282 21.41 -12.14 25.99
N GLU A 283 22.01 -13.30 26.11
CA GLU A 283 23.04 -13.77 25.17
C GLU A 283 22.50 -14.12 23.79
N THR A 284 21.18 -14.41 23.69
CA THR A 284 20.53 -14.83 22.45
C THR A 284 19.12 -14.28 22.30
N GLU A 285 18.65 -14.14 21.05
CA GLU A 285 17.25 -13.79 20.75
C GLU A 285 16.25 -14.78 21.34
N GLU A 286 16.63 -16.06 21.43
CA GLU A 286 15.81 -17.10 22.03
C GLU A 286 15.52 -16.82 23.52
N SER A 287 16.52 -16.39 24.28
CA SER A 287 16.36 -15.99 25.68
C SER A 287 15.42 -14.79 25.83
N TYR A 288 15.47 -13.87 24.89
CA TYR A 288 14.58 -12.72 24.82
C TYR A 288 13.11 -13.14 24.63
N PHE A 289 12.81 -14.00 23.66
CA PHE A 289 11.45 -14.48 23.42
C PHE A 289 10.89 -15.28 24.59
N ARG A 290 11.69 -16.12 25.23
CA ARG A 290 11.27 -16.83 26.44
C ARG A 290 10.83 -15.89 27.56
N THR A 291 11.60 -14.86 27.81
CA THR A 291 11.26 -13.88 28.86
C THR A 291 10.02 -13.06 28.50
N LEU A 292 9.84 -12.67 27.24
CA LEU A 292 8.62 -11.97 26.78
C LEU A 292 7.39 -12.84 26.98
N GLU A 293 7.44 -14.12 26.60
CA GLU A 293 6.33 -15.03 26.75
C GLU A 293 5.99 -15.30 28.23
N GLU A 294 7.01 -15.51 29.06
CA GLU A 294 6.79 -15.70 30.50
C GLU A 294 6.14 -14.46 31.16
N ARG A 295 6.52 -13.25 30.72
CA ARG A 295 5.91 -12.00 31.21
C ARG A 295 4.50 -11.84 30.71
N ALA A 296 4.26 -12.11 29.42
CA ALA A 296 2.91 -12.06 28.84
C ALA A 296 1.96 -13.07 29.52
N ILE A 297 2.42 -14.27 29.78
CA ILE A 297 1.66 -15.30 30.50
C ILE A 297 1.34 -14.85 31.93
N LYS A 298 2.33 -14.33 32.66
CA LYS A 298 2.15 -13.82 34.04
C LYS A 298 1.19 -12.64 34.11
N ALA A 299 1.24 -11.72 33.16
CA ALA A 299 0.37 -10.54 33.13
C ALA A 299 -1.09 -10.88 32.91
N GLN A 300 -1.39 -12.04 32.32
CA GLN A 300 -2.76 -12.40 31.91
C GLN A 300 -3.39 -13.56 32.68
N GLU A 301 -2.70 -14.17 33.60
CA GLU A 301 -3.17 -15.34 34.38
C GLU A 301 -3.70 -16.52 33.53
N LYS A 302 -3.38 -16.58 32.23
CA LYS A 302 -3.85 -17.61 31.30
C LYS A 302 -2.70 -18.30 30.59
N THR A 303 -2.84 -19.60 30.39
CA THR A 303 -1.86 -20.45 29.73
C THR A 303 -2.06 -20.41 28.20
N ALA A 304 -1.29 -19.57 27.50
CA ALA A 304 -1.12 -19.71 26.06
C ALA A 304 -0.04 -20.78 25.77
N PRO A 305 -0.14 -21.55 24.69
CA PRO A 305 0.96 -22.43 24.29
C PRO A 305 2.19 -21.55 23.93
N PRO A 306 3.35 -21.85 24.51
CA PRO A 306 4.53 -21.01 24.31
C PRO A 306 5.05 -21.13 22.87
N LEU A 307 5.26 -19.99 22.19
CA LEU A 307 5.86 -19.95 20.85
C LEU A 307 7.26 -20.53 20.83
N ILE A 308 7.97 -20.36 21.92
CA ILE A 308 9.32 -20.89 22.05
C ILE A 308 9.37 -22.42 21.92
N ALA A 309 8.32 -23.14 22.28
CA ALA A 309 8.22 -24.57 22.08
C ALA A 309 8.35 -25.00 20.62
N LEU A 310 7.98 -24.08 19.67
CA LEU A 310 8.23 -24.31 18.25
C LEU A 310 9.71 -24.33 17.91
N LEU A 311 10.52 -23.53 18.60
CA LEU A 311 11.96 -23.48 18.39
C LEU A 311 12.70 -24.63 19.08
N ASP A 312 12.13 -25.16 20.17
CA ASP A 312 12.68 -26.32 20.90
C ASP A 312 12.55 -27.63 20.10
N GLU A 313 11.50 -27.76 19.26
CA GLU A 313 11.30 -28.94 18.43
C GLU A 313 12.28 -28.94 17.25
N LYS A 314 13.17 -29.92 17.18
CA LYS A 314 14.23 -30.06 16.16
C LYS A 314 13.79 -30.88 14.95
N ASP A 315 12.81 -31.75 15.10
CA ASP A 315 12.24 -32.49 13.98
C ASP A 315 11.26 -31.62 13.22
N PHE A 316 11.60 -31.30 11.97
CA PHE A 316 10.82 -30.35 11.17
C PHE A 316 9.36 -30.80 10.97
N LYS A 317 9.09 -32.09 10.80
CA LYS A 317 7.71 -32.60 10.64
C LYS A 317 6.90 -32.43 11.90
N LYS A 318 7.51 -32.67 13.06
CA LYS A 318 6.87 -32.44 14.36
C LYS A 318 6.68 -30.96 14.64
N GLN A 319 7.66 -30.14 14.27
CA GLN A 319 7.61 -28.68 14.35
C GLN A 319 6.45 -28.11 13.51
N LEU A 320 6.26 -28.61 12.29
CA LEU A 320 5.14 -28.24 11.41
C LEU A 320 3.80 -28.68 12.01
N ALA A 321 3.73 -29.90 12.54
CA ALA A 321 2.53 -30.41 13.21
C ALA A 321 2.18 -29.61 14.46
N LEU A 322 3.18 -29.20 15.24
CA LEU A 322 3.02 -28.34 16.41
C LEU A 322 2.51 -26.96 16.01
N ALA A 323 3.12 -26.32 15.00
CA ALA A 323 2.65 -25.05 14.46
C ALA A 323 1.18 -25.13 13.98
N PHE A 324 0.84 -26.19 13.24
CA PHE A 324 -0.54 -26.42 12.81
C PHE A 324 -1.51 -26.61 14.00
N SER A 325 -1.05 -27.23 15.11
CA SER A 325 -1.90 -27.43 16.30
C SER A 325 -2.32 -26.12 16.96
N TYR A 326 -1.50 -25.06 16.80
CA TYR A 326 -1.77 -23.73 17.35
C TYR A 326 -2.86 -22.98 16.57
N ILE A 327 -3.12 -23.37 15.32
CA ILE A 327 -4.12 -22.70 14.50
C ILE A 327 -5.52 -22.92 15.08
N PRO A 328 -6.27 -21.83 15.36
CA PRO A 328 -7.63 -21.93 15.84
C PRO A 328 -8.54 -22.74 14.91
N ASN A 329 -9.50 -23.44 15.46
CA ASN A 329 -10.48 -24.18 14.67
C ASN A 329 -11.54 -23.22 14.13
N LYS A 330 -11.35 -22.77 12.87
CA LYS A 330 -12.27 -21.88 12.14
C LYS A 330 -13.08 -22.70 11.11
N GLY A 331 -13.82 -23.70 11.56
CA GLY A 331 -14.66 -24.53 10.69
C GLY A 331 -13.86 -25.26 9.59
N ASP A 332 -14.34 -25.17 8.34
CA ASP A 332 -13.73 -25.90 7.21
C ASP A 332 -12.33 -25.40 6.81
N GLU A 333 -11.93 -24.21 7.25
CA GLU A 333 -10.62 -23.67 6.90
C GLU A 333 -9.47 -24.54 7.37
N LYS A 334 -9.57 -25.07 8.60
CA LYS A 334 -8.53 -25.92 9.16
C LYS A 334 -8.38 -27.24 8.40
N TYR A 335 -9.49 -27.80 7.91
CA TYR A 335 -9.46 -29.01 7.10
C TYR A 335 -8.87 -28.76 5.71
N LYS A 336 -9.21 -27.65 5.07
CA LYS A 336 -8.64 -27.24 3.78
C LYS A 336 -7.13 -27.02 3.91
N LEU A 337 -6.70 -26.38 5.01
CA LEU A 337 -5.29 -26.18 5.31
C LEU A 337 -4.57 -27.51 5.54
N LEU A 338 -5.18 -28.47 6.23
CA LEU A 338 -4.60 -29.80 6.42
C LEU A 338 -4.43 -30.55 5.09
N SER A 339 -5.44 -30.50 4.22
CA SER A 339 -5.36 -31.10 2.88
C SER A 339 -4.23 -30.48 2.05
N PHE A 340 -4.11 -29.15 2.08
CA PHE A 340 -3.01 -28.42 1.43
C PHE A 340 -1.64 -28.88 1.95
N LEU A 341 -1.48 -28.98 3.27
CA LEU A 341 -0.22 -29.44 3.89
C LEU A 341 0.10 -30.90 3.55
N GLN A 342 -0.90 -31.79 3.48
CA GLN A 342 -0.72 -33.19 3.08
C GLN A 342 -0.27 -33.33 1.62
N GLU A 343 -0.76 -32.47 0.75
CA GLU A 343 -0.42 -32.45 -0.66
C GLU A 343 1.01 -31.95 -0.89
N ARG A 344 1.41 -30.90 -0.17
CA ARG A 344 2.73 -30.25 -0.25
C ARG A 344 3.77 -30.87 0.67
N GLY A 345 3.38 -31.47 1.78
CA GLY A 345 4.29 -31.94 2.84
C GLY A 345 5.04 -33.24 2.54
N LYS A 346 4.87 -33.82 1.34
CA LYS A 346 5.60 -35.03 0.94
C LYS A 346 7.13 -34.80 0.88
N ASP A 347 7.55 -33.56 0.55
CA ASP A 347 8.93 -33.15 0.40
C ASP A 347 9.41 -32.27 1.59
N ALA A 348 8.79 -32.44 2.77
CA ALA A 348 9.01 -31.57 3.92
C ALA A 348 10.40 -31.75 4.56
N GLU A 349 11.39 -31.17 3.92
CA GLU A 349 12.70 -30.82 4.49
C GLU A 349 12.70 -29.36 4.93
N ARG A 350 13.56 -29.00 5.85
CA ARG A 350 13.64 -27.62 6.38
C ARG A 350 13.95 -26.60 5.28
N ASP A 351 14.72 -26.98 4.27
CA ASP A 351 15.07 -26.14 3.11
C ASP A 351 13.87 -25.83 2.20
N PHE A 352 12.76 -26.58 2.34
CA PHE A 352 11.50 -26.31 1.65
C PHE A 352 10.66 -25.23 2.34
N LEU A 353 10.97 -24.88 3.58
CA LEU A 353 10.17 -23.97 4.40
C LEU A 353 9.89 -22.60 3.74
N PRO A 354 10.85 -21.90 3.10
CA PRO A 354 10.57 -20.64 2.41
C PRO A 354 9.49 -20.76 1.33
N PHE A 355 9.51 -21.84 0.57
CA PHE A 355 8.53 -22.10 -0.51
C PHE A 355 7.13 -22.39 0.05
N LEU A 356 7.05 -23.15 1.15
CA LEU A 356 5.77 -23.39 1.85
C LEU A 356 5.18 -22.09 2.40
N ILE A 357 6.00 -21.22 2.98
CA ILE A 357 5.60 -19.91 3.48
C ILE A 357 4.99 -19.06 2.37
N GLU A 358 5.58 -19.12 1.18
CA GLU A 358 5.10 -18.37 0.03
C GLU A 358 3.82 -18.97 -0.58
N ASP A 359 3.76 -20.27 -0.72
CA ASP A 359 2.56 -20.98 -1.16
C ASP A 359 1.36 -20.62 -0.25
N LEU A 360 1.57 -20.56 1.07
CA LEU A 360 0.54 -20.13 2.02
C LEU A 360 0.10 -18.68 1.82
N ALA A 361 1.01 -17.78 1.41
CA ALA A 361 0.68 -16.39 1.12
C ALA A 361 -0.30 -16.26 -0.06
N ASN A 362 -0.19 -17.15 -1.03
CA ASN A 362 -0.96 -17.14 -2.26
C ASN A 362 -2.17 -18.10 -2.23
N THR A 363 -2.48 -18.70 -1.07
CA THR A 363 -3.60 -19.61 -0.91
C THR A 363 -4.86 -18.84 -0.55
N PHE A 364 -5.94 -19.06 -1.31
CA PHE A 364 -7.24 -18.43 -1.11
C PHE A 364 -8.34 -19.48 -1.07
N ILE A 365 -9.44 -19.13 -0.43
CA ILE A 365 -10.69 -19.85 -0.57
C ILE A 365 -11.53 -19.11 -1.60
N ALA A 366 -11.65 -19.68 -2.82
CA ALA A 366 -12.60 -19.17 -3.79
C ALA A 366 -14.02 -19.41 -3.30
N LYS A 367 -14.92 -18.44 -3.46
CA LYS A 367 -16.35 -18.66 -3.28
C LYS A 367 -16.83 -19.60 -4.39
N GLU A 368 -17.53 -20.65 -4.00
CA GLU A 368 -18.09 -21.61 -4.96
C GLU A 368 -19.14 -20.93 -5.84
N ASN A 369 -19.31 -21.43 -7.06
CA ASN A 369 -20.35 -20.97 -7.98
C ASN A 369 -21.73 -21.23 -7.36
N ASN A 370 -22.43 -20.16 -7.03
CA ASN A 370 -23.74 -20.17 -6.37
C ASN A 370 -24.84 -19.56 -7.24
N ASN A 371 -24.68 -19.57 -8.56
CA ASN A 371 -25.56 -18.92 -9.54
C ASN A 371 -25.68 -17.38 -9.36
N GLY A 372 -24.72 -16.79 -8.64
CA GLY A 372 -24.66 -15.35 -8.44
C GLY A 372 -23.94 -14.58 -9.56
N ILE A 373 -23.62 -13.34 -9.26
CA ILE A 373 -22.85 -12.45 -10.14
C ILE A 373 -21.40 -12.95 -10.24
N LEU A 374 -20.86 -13.05 -11.45
CA LEU A 374 -19.45 -13.35 -11.67
C LEU A 374 -18.62 -12.08 -11.38
N LEU A 375 -17.72 -12.14 -10.42
CA LEU A 375 -16.77 -11.07 -10.10
C LEU A 375 -15.38 -11.46 -10.58
N THR A 376 -14.84 -10.73 -11.55
CA THR A 376 -13.54 -11.04 -12.18
C THR A 376 -12.88 -9.77 -12.73
N THR A 377 -11.67 -9.90 -13.29
CA THR A 377 -10.99 -8.79 -13.97
C THR A 377 -11.42 -8.70 -15.45
N PHE A 378 -11.46 -7.49 -15.98
CA PHE A 378 -11.75 -7.25 -17.41
C PHE A 378 -10.71 -7.89 -18.36
N LYS A 379 -9.54 -8.29 -17.87
CA LYS A 379 -8.50 -8.98 -18.64
C LYS A 379 -8.84 -10.45 -18.95
N LYS A 380 -9.85 -10.99 -18.25
CA LYS A 380 -10.34 -12.37 -18.47
C LYS A 380 -11.64 -12.32 -19.26
N PRO A 381 -11.65 -12.80 -20.50
CA PRO A 381 -12.86 -12.82 -21.32
C PRO A 381 -14.00 -13.61 -20.67
N VAL A 382 -15.20 -13.08 -20.75
CA VAL A 382 -16.43 -13.70 -20.23
C VAL A 382 -17.34 -14.05 -21.40
N TYR A 383 -17.70 -15.32 -21.54
CA TYR A 383 -18.45 -15.83 -22.69
C TYR A 383 -19.86 -16.28 -22.38
N ASP A 384 -20.16 -16.56 -21.12
CA ASP A 384 -21.44 -17.14 -20.66
C ASP A 384 -22.37 -16.13 -20.01
N ARG A 385 -21.97 -14.85 -19.93
CA ARG A 385 -22.75 -13.80 -19.31
C ARG A 385 -23.19 -12.75 -20.34
N PRO A 386 -24.49 -12.57 -20.55
CA PRO A 386 -24.99 -11.57 -21.50
C PRO A 386 -24.91 -10.12 -20.99
N TYR A 387 -24.75 -9.90 -19.70
CA TYR A 387 -24.75 -8.56 -19.08
C TYR A 387 -23.42 -8.27 -18.42
N LEU A 388 -22.65 -7.36 -19.00
CA LEU A 388 -21.32 -6.97 -18.49
C LEU A 388 -21.35 -5.58 -17.88
N PHE A 389 -20.84 -5.47 -16.67
CA PHE A 389 -20.69 -4.22 -15.91
C PHE A 389 -19.19 -4.01 -15.68
N ILE A 390 -18.61 -2.98 -16.29
CA ILE A 390 -17.18 -2.73 -16.29
C ILE A 390 -16.90 -1.50 -15.48
N PHE A 391 -16.08 -1.64 -14.44
CA PHE A 391 -15.83 -0.62 -13.44
C PHE A 391 -14.46 0.02 -13.61
N ASP A 392 -14.30 1.22 -13.06
CA ASP A 392 -13.05 1.98 -13.00
C ASP A 392 -12.49 2.34 -14.38
N MET A 393 -13.35 2.88 -15.25
CA MET A 393 -12.96 3.40 -16.55
C MET A 393 -12.14 4.68 -16.41
N ASP A 394 -10.94 4.57 -15.85
CA ASP A 394 -9.93 5.62 -15.75
C ASP A 394 -8.86 5.41 -16.83
N GLY A 395 -8.58 6.43 -17.63
CA GLY A 395 -7.58 6.41 -18.70
C GLY A 395 -6.14 6.15 -18.22
N LYS A 396 -5.88 6.28 -16.92
CA LYS A 396 -4.60 5.90 -16.30
C LYS A 396 -4.47 4.40 -16.10
N VAL A 397 -5.58 3.67 -16.04
CA VAL A 397 -5.64 2.24 -15.72
C VAL A 397 -6.08 1.42 -16.94
N PHE A 398 -7.12 1.83 -17.64
CA PHE A 398 -7.67 1.11 -18.79
C PHE A 398 -7.05 1.64 -20.10
N PRO A 399 -6.65 0.80 -21.05
CA PRO A 399 -6.76 -0.67 -21.10
C PRO A 399 -5.66 -1.42 -20.33
N GLY A 400 -4.69 -0.73 -19.71
CA GLY A 400 -3.74 -1.32 -18.79
C GLY A 400 -2.72 -2.28 -19.44
N PHE A 401 -2.46 -2.15 -20.75
CA PHE A 401 -1.40 -2.91 -21.38
C PHE A 401 -0.04 -2.35 -20.94
N LYS A 402 0.78 -3.25 -20.42
CA LYS A 402 2.17 -2.98 -20.08
C LYS A 402 3.09 -3.77 -21.00
N GLY A 403 4.26 -3.22 -21.30
CA GLY A 403 5.30 -3.92 -22.00
C GLY A 403 5.77 -5.17 -21.24
N PHE A 404 6.85 -5.78 -21.70
CA PHE A 404 7.48 -6.87 -20.96
C PHE A 404 8.10 -6.30 -19.68
N GLU A 405 7.56 -6.67 -18.54
CA GLU A 405 8.09 -6.35 -17.21
C GLU A 405 8.76 -7.62 -16.68
N GLY A 406 10.10 -7.65 -16.65
CA GLY A 406 10.87 -8.81 -16.22
C GLY A 406 12.37 -8.50 -16.17
N LEU A 407 13.18 -9.55 -16.04
CA LEU A 407 14.65 -9.46 -15.98
C LEU A 407 15.28 -8.98 -17.29
N VAL A 408 14.51 -9.01 -18.40
CA VAL A 408 14.91 -8.56 -19.72
C VAL A 408 14.02 -7.38 -20.13
N ASN A 409 14.61 -6.29 -20.63
CA ASN A 409 13.84 -5.12 -21.03
C ASN A 409 13.41 -5.14 -22.51
N GLU A 410 12.50 -4.24 -22.88
CA GLU A 410 11.97 -4.13 -24.26
C GLU A 410 13.05 -3.79 -25.30
N GLU A 411 14.08 -3.03 -24.94
CA GLU A 411 15.18 -2.68 -25.87
C GLU A 411 15.97 -3.92 -26.30
N ILE A 412 16.19 -4.84 -25.36
CA ILE A 412 16.84 -6.11 -25.61
C ILE A 412 15.96 -6.98 -26.51
N LEU A 413 14.67 -7.07 -26.21
CA LEU A 413 13.71 -7.89 -26.95
C LEU A 413 13.47 -7.38 -28.38
N ALA A 414 13.54 -6.07 -28.61
CA ALA A 414 13.35 -5.47 -29.94
C ALA A 414 14.29 -6.01 -31.03
N ASN A 415 15.45 -6.55 -30.62
CA ASN A 415 16.45 -7.13 -31.54
C ASN A 415 16.39 -8.67 -31.62
N THR A 416 15.30 -9.27 -31.16
CA THR A 416 15.11 -10.74 -31.14
C THR A 416 13.87 -11.13 -31.94
N ASN A 417 13.59 -12.43 -31.98
CA ASN A 417 12.36 -12.99 -32.58
C ASN A 417 11.14 -12.85 -31.64
N TYR A 418 11.29 -12.20 -30.50
CA TYR A 418 10.17 -11.94 -29.60
C TYR A 418 9.19 -10.94 -30.25
N PRO A 419 7.86 -11.14 -30.16
CA PRO A 419 6.90 -10.26 -30.80
C PRO A 419 7.09 -8.82 -30.35
N SER A 420 7.06 -7.90 -31.29
CA SER A 420 7.22 -6.46 -31.01
C SER A 420 6.15 -5.96 -30.03
N LEU A 421 6.46 -4.87 -29.33
CA LEU A 421 5.51 -4.22 -28.44
C LEU A 421 4.19 -3.88 -29.15
N LYS A 422 4.26 -3.48 -30.43
CA LYS A 422 3.09 -3.18 -31.25
C LYS A 422 2.23 -4.43 -31.48
N GLU A 423 2.83 -5.53 -31.91
CA GLU A 423 2.09 -6.80 -32.17
C GLU A 423 1.41 -7.29 -30.90
N ARG A 424 2.10 -7.21 -29.76
CA ARG A 424 1.53 -7.60 -28.47
C ARG A 424 0.41 -6.66 -28.02
N THR A 425 0.56 -5.35 -28.24
CA THR A 425 -0.50 -4.37 -27.98
C THR A 425 -1.72 -4.62 -28.84
N ASP A 426 -1.52 -4.84 -30.16
CA ASP A 426 -2.60 -5.11 -31.10
C ASP A 426 -3.34 -6.42 -30.75
N ASN A 427 -2.61 -7.46 -30.36
CA ASN A 427 -3.21 -8.71 -29.91
C ASN A 427 -3.98 -8.53 -28.62
N TYR A 428 -3.43 -7.80 -27.65
CA TYR A 428 -4.11 -7.47 -26.39
C TYR A 428 -5.40 -6.68 -26.61
N LEU A 429 -5.38 -5.66 -27.48
CA LEU A 429 -6.58 -4.90 -27.80
C LEU A 429 -7.64 -5.75 -28.49
N LYS A 430 -7.25 -6.71 -29.33
CA LYS A 430 -8.18 -7.70 -29.90
C LYS A 430 -8.79 -8.60 -28.83
N SER A 431 -8.05 -8.95 -27.78
CA SER A 431 -8.58 -9.77 -26.68
C SER A 431 -9.76 -9.09 -25.97
N LEU A 432 -9.83 -7.76 -25.98
CA LEU A 432 -10.92 -6.99 -25.40
C LEU A 432 -12.19 -6.94 -26.26
N SER A 433 -12.19 -7.53 -27.46
CA SER A 433 -13.36 -7.53 -28.36
C SER A 433 -14.57 -8.27 -27.79
N TYR A 434 -14.39 -9.16 -26.81
CA TYR A 434 -15.49 -9.85 -26.13
C TYR A 434 -16.45 -8.87 -25.43
N LEU A 435 -15.95 -7.68 -25.06
CA LEU A 435 -16.77 -6.62 -24.45
C LEU A 435 -17.87 -6.13 -25.40
N ASP A 436 -17.68 -6.31 -26.71
CA ASP A 436 -18.64 -5.94 -27.75
C ASP A 436 -19.50 -7.15 -28.19
N ASP A 437 -19.27 -8.33 -27.68
CA ASP A 437 -19.99 -9.57 -28.05
C ASP A 437 -21.09 -9.94 -27.03
N SER A 438 -21.28 -9.14 -25.96
CA SER A 438 -22.35 -9.29 -24.96
C SER A 438 -23.68 -8.69 -25.43
N SER A 439 -24.81 -9.01 -24.77
CA SER A 439 -26.10 -8.37 -25.06
C SER A 439 -26.17 -6.94 -24.55
N LEU A 440 -25.58 -6.70 -23.38
CA LEU A 440 -25.52 -5.37 -22.75
C LEU A 440 -24.13 -5.20 -22.11
N THR A 441 -23.49 -4.07 -22.37
CA THR A 441 -22.27 -3.65 -21.69
C THR A 441 -22.45 -2.26 -21.11
N ILE A 442 -22.23 -2.08 -19.83
CA ILE A 442 -22.24 -0.78 -19.16
C ILE A 442 -20.83 -0.49 -18.64
N TYR A 443 -20.28 0.62 -19.14
CA TYR A 443 -18.98 1.14 -18.71
C TYR A 443 -19.21 2.19 -17.64
N PHE A 444 -18.67 1.98 -16.44
CA PHE A 444 -18.77 2.93 -15.33
C PHE A 444 -17.47 3.74 -15.25
N HIS A 445 -17.63 5.06 -15.35
CA HIS A 445 -16.54 6.01 -15.28
C HIS A 445 -16.65 6.82 -14.00
N PRO A 446 -15.72 6.64 -13.04
CA PRO A 446 -15.66 7.51 -11.87
C PRO A 446 -15.08 8.87 -12.26
N LEU A 447 -15.75 9.96 -11.93
CA LEU A 447 -15.26 11.32 -12.22
C LEU A 447 -14.08 11.69 -11.32
N SER A 448 -14.01 11.12 -10.12
CA SER A 448 -12.92 11.35 -9.18
C SER A 448 -12.57 10.13 -8.37
N THR A 449 -11.28 10.05 -7.97
CA THR A 449 -10.79 9.09 -6.97
C THR A 449 -11.30 9.48 -5.57
N TYR A 450 -11.08 8.60 -4.57
CA TYR A 450 -11.31 8.93 -3.15
C TYR A 450 -10.55 10.17 -2.68
N GLU A 451 -9.45 10.52 -3.35
CA GLU A 451 -8.61 11.67 -3.04
C GLU A 451 -9.08 12.96 -3.73
N GLY A 452 -10.20 12.90 -4.47
CA GLY A 452 -10.70 14.03 -5.24
C GLY A 452 -9.91 14.34 -6.51
N LYS A 453 -9.00 13.44 -6.95
CA LYS A 453 -8.28 13.61 -8.22
C LYS A 453 -9.20 13.22 -9.38
N GLU A 454 -9.19 14.02 -10.44
CA GLU A 454 -9.93 13.72 -11.66
C GLU A 454 -9.45 12.43 -12.33
N CYS A 455 -10.40 11.61 -12.75
CA CYS A 455 -10.18 10.42 -13.54
C CYS A 455 -10.49 10.74 -15.02
N PRO A 456 -9.49 10.77 -15.92
CA PRO A 456 -9.74 10.99 -17.33
C PRO A 456 -10.42 9.79 -17.96
N LEU A 457 -11.37 10.03 -18.86
CA LEU A 457 -12.00 8.95 -19.63
C LEU A 457 -10.96 8.26 -20.53
N PRO A 458 -10.92 6.91 -20.60
CA PRO A 458 -10.03 6.21 -21.51
C PRO A 458 -10.29 6.55 -22.97
N VAL A 459 -9.23 6.85 -23.74
CA VAL A 459 -9.31 7.20 -25.17
C VAL A 459 -10.04 6.14 -26.00
N LEU A 460 -9.91 4.85 -25.64
CA LEU A 460 -10.60 3.76 -26.34
C LEU A 460 -12.12 3.82 -26.13
N ILE A 461 -12.58 4.24 -24.97
CA ILE A 461 -14.02 4.39 -24.66
C ILE A 461 -14.55 5.67 -25.29
N GLU A 462 -13.81 6.77 -25.21
CA GLU A 462 -14.15 8.04 -25.88
C GLU A 462 -14.39 7.84 -27.38
N LYS A 463 -13.51 7.09 -28.07
CA LYS A 463 -13.67 6.77 -29.50
C LYS A 463 -14.89 5.92 -29.83
N LYS A 464 -15.45 5.18 -28.87
CA LYS A 464 -16.69 4.40 -29.10
C LYS A 464 -17.92 5.27 -29.20
N ASN A 465 -17.88 6.52 -28.75
CA ASN A 465 -18.99 7.48 -28.75
C ASN A 465 -20.29 6.86 -28.19
N LEU A 466 -20.21 6.30 -26.99
CA LEU A 466 -21.30 5.57 -26.35
C LEU A 466 -22.40 6.52 -25.88
N GLU A 467 -23.64 6.06 -25.89
CA GLU A 467 -24.74 6.76 -25.28
C GLU A 467 -24.63 6.74 -23.74
N ALA A 468 -25.02 7.86 -23.11
CA ALA A 468 -25.09 7.92 -21.66
C ALA A 468 -26.22 7.02 -21.15
N LEU A 469 -25.95 6.23 -20.10
CA LEU A 469 -26.98 5.44 -19.44
C LEU A 469 -27.95 6.36 -18.69
N ASP A 470 -29.23 6.42 -19.13
CA ASP A 470 -30.29 7.13 -18.42
C ASP A 470 -30.78 6.29 -17.24
N PHE A 471 -30.03 6.36 -16.15
CA PHE A 471 -30.35 5.71 -14.87
C PHE A 471 -29.79 6.55 -13.72
N GLU A 472 -30.66 7.02 -12.87
CA GLU A 472 -30.28 7.76 -11.69
C GLU A 472 -30.14 6.79 -10.50
N LEU A 473 -29.02 6.90 -9.78
CA LEU A 473 -28.83 6.24 -8.52
C LEU A 473 -29.89 6.72 -7.53
N ILE A 474 -30.78 5.84 -7.13
CA ILE A 474 -31.71 6.13 -6.04
C ILE A 474 -30.85 6.20 -4.78
N LYS A 475 -30.46 7.41 -4.43
CA LYS A 475 -29.87 7.68 -3.13
C LYS A 475 -31.00 7.40 -2.14
N SER A 476 -30.93 6.25 -1.45
CA SER A 476 -31.84 6.04 -0.33
C SER A 476 -31.72 7.29 0.54
N GLU A 477 -32.84 7.97 0.79
CA GLU A 477 -32.99 8.92 1.89
C GLU A 477 -32.93 8.18 3.25
N VAL A 478 -32.17 7.09 3.35
CA VAL A 478 -31.53 6.77 4.58
C VAL A 478 -30.63 7.98 4.77
N THR A 479 -31.20 9.02 5.32
CA THR A 479 -30.46 9.94 6.14
C THR A 479 -29.60 9.02 6.99
N TYR A 480 -28.36 8.77 6.55
CA TYR A 480 -27.32 8.41 7.48
C TYR A 480 -27.48 9.52 8.50
N ASN A 481 -28.05 9.16 9.62
CA ASN A 481 -28.03 10.05 10.74
C ASN A 481 -26.55 10.17 11.03
N ASN A 482 -25.87 11.12 10.36
CA ASN A 482 -24.46 11.43 10.55
C ASN A 482 -24.22 11.97 11.96
N GLU A 483 -25.26 12.03 12.79
CA GLU A 483 -25.17 12.26 14.20
C GLU A 483 -24.56 11.06 14.92
N HIS A 484 -23.35 10.68 14.51
CA HIS A 484 -22.48 9.85 15.33
C HIS A 484 -22.08 10.66 16.55
N LYS A 485 -22.93 10.57 17.57
CA LYS A 485 -22.75 11.31 18.80
C LYS A 485 -22.68 10.35 19.97
N LEU A 486 -21.63 10.45 20.75
CA LEU A 486 -21.55 9.73 22.03
C LEU A 486 -22.47 10.40 23.06
N SER A 487 -22.99 9.62 23.99
CA SER A 487 -23.52 10.22 25.21
C SER A 487 -22.41 10.98 25.94
N LYS A 488 -22.78 12.03 26.70
CA LYS A 488 -21.80 12.80 27.46
C LYS A 488 -20.97 11.93 28.43
N GLU A 489 -21.56 10.89 28.98
CA GLU A 489 -20.88 9.94 29.84
C GLU A 489 -19.85 9.10 29.07
N ASN A 490 -20.21 8.59 27.88
CA ASN A 490 -19.29 7.82 27.05
C ASN A 490 -18.18 8.72 26.48
N ALA A 491 -18.48 9.96 26.13
CA ALA A 491 -17.50 10.94 25.70
C ALA A 491 -16.45 11.22 26.77
N LYS A 492 -16.89 11.37 28.02
CA LYS A 492 -15.98 11.54 29.16
C LYS A 492 -15.06 10.35 29.33
N LYS A 493 -15.60 9.14 29.28
CA LYS A 493 -14.80 7.90 29.39
C LYS A 493 -13.81 7.73 28.25
N ALA A 494 -14.19 8.16 27.03
CA ALA A 494 -13.36 7.97 25.83
C ALA A 494 -12.22 8.97 25.69
N PHE A 495 -12.40 10.21 26.17
CA PHE A 495 -11.49 11.31 25.83
C PHE A 495 -10.88 12.06 27.02
N PHE A 496 -11.45 11.93 28.24
CA PHE A 496 -11.06 12.77 29.36
C PHE A 496 -10.46 11.96 30.51
N GLU A 497 -9.37 12.46 31.07
CA GLU A 497 -8.85 11.99 32.36
C GLU A 497 -9.63 12.62 33.53
N ASN A 498 -9.91 11.81 34.54
CA ASN A 498 -10.65 12.25 35.73
C ASN A 498 -11.96 13.00 35.40
N ASP A 499 -12.64 12.59 34.32
CA ASP A 499 -13.91 13.14 33.83
C ASP A 499 -13.88 14.63 33.41
N SER A 500 -12.75 15.29 33.40
CA SER A 500 -12.68 16.73 33.12
C SER A 500 -11.49 17.21 32.32
N THR A 501 -10.32 16.60 32.41
CA THR A 501 -9.12 17.07 31.70
C THR A 501 -8.94 16.36 30.37
N LEU A 502 -8.92 17.11 29.27
CA LEU A 502 -8.57 16.60 27.97
C LEU A 502 -7.05 16.51 27.82
N LYS A 503 -6.49 15.32 27.62
CA LYS A 503 -5.03 15.12 27.51
C LYS A 503 -4.64 14.66 26.13
N GLY A 504 -3.59 15.27 25.56
CA GLY A 504 -3.07 14.87 24.27
C GLY A 504 -1.88 15.68 23.77
N SER A 505 -1.30 15.23 22.69
CA SER A 505 -0.31 16.01 21.93
C SER A 505 -1.00 16.94 20.93
N VAL A 506 -0.32 17.99 20.49
CA VAL A 506 -0.86 18.92 19.48
C VAL A 506 -1.26 18.18 18.19
N SER A 507 -0.41 17.25 17.73
CA SER A 507 -0.71 16.43 16.54
C SER A 507 -1.93 15.53 16.72
N SER A 508 -2.15 15.02 17.94
CA SER A 508 -3.37 14.28 18.29
C SER A 508 -4.61 15.19 18.16
N PHE A 509 -4.56 16.42 18.65
CA PHE A 509 -5.68 17.37 18.53
C PHE A 509 -5.93 17.80 17.09
N GLU A 510 -4.88 18.02 16.30
CA GLU A 510 -5.02 18.24 14.86
C GLU A 510 -5.74 17.08 14.16
N SER A 511 -5.55 15.83 14.60
CA SER A 511 -6.23 14.68 14.00
C SER A 511 -7.75 14.72 14.20
N TYR A 512 -8.23 15.28 15.31
CA TYR A 512 -9.66 15.56 15.52
C TYR A 512 -10.20 16.54 14.47
N PHE A 513 -9.49 17.64 14.28
CA PHE A 513 -9.90 18.64 13.28
C PHE A 513 -9.86 18.09 11.85
N ARG A 514 -8.97 17.15 11.56
CA ARG A 514 -8.96 16.46 10.25
C ARG A 514 -10.19 15.59 10.05
N CYS A 515 -10.56 14.80 11.05
CA CYS A 515 -11.77 13.98 11.02
C CYS A 515 -12.12 13.51 12.44
N PRO A 516 -13.22 13.98 13.04
CA PRO A 516 -13.66 13.57 14.37
C PRO A 516 -13.86 12.06 14.50
N TYR A 517 -14.39 11.41 13.48
CA TYR A 517 -14.63 9.98 13.49
C TYR A 517 -13.30 9.18 13.51
N SER A 518 -12.33 9.56 12.69
CA SER A 518 -11.00 8.95 12.72
C SER A 518 -10.32 9.12 14.08
N TYR A 519 -10.43 10.29 14.70
CA TYR A 519 -9.94 10.54 16.04
C TYR A 519 -10.60 9.64 17.08
N PHE A 520 -11.93 9.49 17.01
CA PHE A 520 -12.67 8.59 17.89
C PHE A 520 -12.24 7.13 17.75
N LEU A 521 -12.09 6.63 16.51
CA LEU A 521 -11.63 5.26 16.29
C LEU A 521 -10.23 5.04 16.88
N ASN A 522 -9.32 6.01 16.69
CA ASN A 522 -7.96 5.93 17.18
C ASN A 522 -7.85 6.10 18.71
N ARG A 523 -8.42 7.20 19.24
CA ARG A 523 -8.24 7.60 20.65
C ARG A 523 -9.34 7.11 21.55
N GLY A 524 -10.59 7.14 21.07
CA GLY A 524 -11.74 6.71 21.87
C GLY A 524 -11.89 5.20 21.97
N LEU A 525 -11.58 4.49 20.88
CA LEU A 525 -11.68 3.02 20.82
C LEU A 525 -10.32 2.32 20.83
N SER A 526 -9.23 3.05 20.81
CA SER A 526 -7.85 2.49 20.75
C SER A 526 -7.67 1.50 19.61
N LEU A 527 -8.27 1.79 18.45
CA LEU A 527 -8.07 1.00 17.25
C LEU A 527 -6.78 1.46 16.56
N TYR A 528 -5.83 0.57 16.50
CA TYR A 528 -4.53 0.85 15.87
C TYR A 528 -4.41 0.08 14.57
N GLU A 529 -3.78 0.72 13.59
CA GLU A 529 -3.45 0.09 12.31
C GLU A 529 -2.38 -0.98 12.53
N ASP A 530 -2.58 -2.17 11.96
CA ASP A 530 -1.52 -3.17 11.84
C ASP A 530 -0.48 -2.69 10.84
N LYS A 531 0.57 -2.05 11.32
CA LYS A 531 1.66 -1.58 10.46
C LYS A 531 2.37 -2.77 9.83
N VAL A 532 2.37 -2.80 8.51
CA VAL A 532 3.19 -3.75 7.75
C VAL A 532 4.66 -3.52 8.13
N ALA A 533 5.38 -4.61 8.39
CA ALA A 533 6.81 -4.55 8.68
C ALA A 533 7.57 -3.78 7.59
N GLY A 534 8.31 -2.74 7.96
CA GLY A 534 9.06 -1.92 7.02
C GLY A 534 9.61 -0.66 7.65
N PHE A 535 10.36 0.09 6.87
CA PHE A 535 10.87 1.40 7.26
C PHE A 535 9.80 2.44 6.98
N ASP A 536 8.86 2.60 7.91
CA ASP A 536 7.82 3.60 7.76
C ASP A 536 8.39 5.04 7.88
N PRO A 537 7.70 6.04 7.30
CA PRO A 537 8.17 7.42 7.34
C PRO A 537 8.37 7.98 8.76
N ALA A 538 7.61 7.49 9.75
CA ALA A 538 7.74 7.92 11.14
C ALA A 538 9.04 7.38 11.76
N THR A 539 9.37 6.12 11.52
CA THR A 539 10.64 5.52 11.96
C THR A 539 11.84 6.27 11.38
N VAL A 540 11.81 6.55 10.07
CA VAL A 540 12.87 7.32 9.41
C VAL A 540 12.94 8.75 9.96
N GLY A 541 11.78 9.37 10.21
CA GLY A 541 11.69 10.70 10.83
C GLY A 541 12.35 10.73 12.21
N ASN A 542 12.06 9.76 13.05
CA ASN A 542 12.67 9.65 14.40
C ASN A 542 14.19 9.52 14.35
N ILE A 543 14.73 8.82 13.35
CA ILE A 543 16.19 8.72 13.16
C ILE A 543 16.79 10.09 12.84
N TYR A 544 16.17 10.86 11.94
CA TYR A 544 16.63 12.22 11.64
C TYR A 544 16.57 13.13 12.86
N HIS A 545 15.45 13.15 13.60
CA HIS A 545 15.32 13.96 14.82
C HIS A 545 16.44 13.63 15.83
N HIS A 546 16.64 12.34 16.09
CA HIS A 546 17.70 11.91 17.02
C HIS A 546 19.12 12.29 16.55
N LEU A 547 19.39 12.21 15.25
CA LEU A 547 20.69 12.63 14.70
C LEU A 547 20.91 14.14 14.85
N PHE A 548 19.92 14.96 14.48
CA PHE A 548 20.04 16.42 14.62
C PHE A 548 20.13 16.83 16.09
N GLU A 549 19.32 16.22 16.96
CA GLU A 549 19.45 16.41 18.42
C GLU A 549 20.88 16.13 18.89
N THR A 550 21.39 14.94 18.57
CA THR A 550 22.73 14.49 19.03
C THR A 550 23.85 15.38 18.46
N ILE A 551 23.80 15.70 17.18
CA ILE A 551 24.85 16.46 16.51
C ILE A 551 24.86 17.89 17.00
N VAL A 552 23.71 18.58 17.04
CA VAL A 552 23.62 19.97 17.44
C VAL A 552 23.90 20.12 18.92
N SER A 553 23.44 19.20 19.79
CA SER A 553 23.69 19.26 21.23
C SER A 553 25.16 19.02 21.59
N LEU A 554 25.85 18.09 20.93
CA LEU A 554 27.23 17.73 21.24
C LEU A 554 28.27 18.67 20.66
N LEU A 555 28.01 19.25 19.49
CA LEU A 555 28.98 20.02 18.73
C LEU A 555 28.72 21.52 18.75
N GLY A 556 27.51 21.93 19.15
CA GLY A 556 27.10 23.33 19.13
C GLY A 556 27.36 23.96 17.75
N LYS A 557 28.06 25.11 17.74
CA LYS A 557 28.37 25.84 16.49
C LYS A 557 29.38 25.13 15.56
N ASP A 558 30.03 24.06 16.02
CA ASP A 558 31.08 23.36 15.25
C ASP A 558 30.52 22.12 14.50
N TYR A 559 29.21 21.86 14.58
CA TYR A 559 28.59 20.66 13.99
C TYR A 559 28.77 20.54 12.46
N PRO A 560 28.89 21.61 11.66
CA PRO A 560 29.11 21.49 10.21
C PRO A 560 30.46 20.89 9.85
N LEU A 561 31.42 20.91 10.76
CA LEU A 561 32.76 20.34 10.58
C LEU A 561 32.82 18.84 10.92
N ILE A 562 31.69 18.25 11.25
CA ILE A 562 31.62 16.81 11.60
C ILE A 562 31.90 15.94 10.37
N SER A 563 32.74 14.93 10.53
CA SER A 563 33.01 13.96 9.46
C SER A 563 31.87 12.95 9.29
N SER A 564 31.71 12.44 8.07
CA SER A 564 30.75 11.39 7.74
C SER A 564 30.90 10.15 8.64
N GLU A 565 32.14 9.76 8.99
CA GLU A 565 32.41 8.66 9.90
C GLU A 565 31.83 8.89 11.30
N LYS A 566 31.89 10.11 11.80
CA LYS A 566 31.35 10.44 13.12
C LYS A 566 29.83 10.42 13.11
N ILE A 567 29.20 10.94 12.04
CA ILE A 567 27.74 10.83 11.84
C ILE A 567 27.33 9.36 11.78
N ARG A 568 28.05 8.53 11.03
CA ARG A 568 27.81 7.09 10.92
C ARG A 568 27.87 6.41 12.30
N ARG A 569 28.76 6.82 13.19
CA ARG A 569 28.80 6.30 14.56
C ARG A 569 27.57 6.64 15.37
N PHE A 570 27.01 7.83 15.19
CA PHE A 570 25.75 8.21 15.85
C PHE A 570 24.53 7.50 15.27
N LEU A 571 24.55 7.25 13.96
CA LEU A 571 23.49 6.57 13.24
C LEU A 571 23.47 5.05 13.48
N LYS A 572 24.65 4.47 13.74
CA LYS A 572 24.86 3.02 13.85
C LYS A 572 23.88 2.31 14.80
N PRO A 573 23.61 2.77 16.03
CA PRO A 573 22.68 2.08 16.93
C PRO A 573 21.28 1.94 16.36
N GLN A 574 20.75 2.98 15.68
CA GLN A 574 19.42 2.96 15.09
C GLN A 574 19.35 2.04 13.87
N ILE A 575 20.40 2.05 13.04
CA ILE A 575 20.46 1.18 11.87
C ILE A 575 20.66 -0.29 12.27
N ASP A 576 21.49 -0.55 13.26
CA ASP A 576 21.68 -1.91 13.78
C ASP A 576 20.37 -2.43 14.40
N HIS A 577 19.61 -1.57 15.09
CA HIS A 577 18.29 -1.93 15.59
C HIS A 577 17.31 -2.27 14.44
N LEU A 578 17.32 -1.51 13.34
CA LEU A 578 16.51 -1.81 12.16
C LEU A 578 16.95 -3.12 11.49
N ARG A 579 18.25 -3.40 11.44
CA ARG A 579 18.78 -4.68 10.92
C ARG A 579 18.35 -5.87 11.77
N ASP A 580 18.26 -5.68 13.08
CA ASP A 580 17.77 -6.69 14.02
C ASP A 580 16.27 -6.91 13.93
N LEU A 581 15.50 -5.80 13.79
CA LEU A 581 14.05 -5.89 13.61
C LEU A 581 13.68 -6.51 12.26
N TYR A 582 14.42 -6.16 11.19
CA TYR A 582 14.09 -6.52 9.81
C TYR A 582 15.27 -7.23 9.11
N PRO A 583 15.67 -8.42 9.58
CA PRO A 583 16.85 -9.11 9.06
C PRO A 583 16.77 -9.48 7.58
N GLU A 584 15.56 -9.61 7.04
CA GLU A 584 15.34 -9.86 5.61
C GLU A 584 15.52 -8.59 4.75
N ARG A 585 15.50 -7.42 5.38
CA ARG A 585 15.61 -6.12 4.74
C ARG A 585 16.95 -5.43 4.99
N LYS A 586 18.00 -6.22 5.32
CA LYS A 586 19.33 -5.70 5.66
C LYS A 586 19.87 -4.76 4.58
N ARG A 587 19.73 -5.11 3.29
CA ARG A 587 20.14 -4.25 2.17
C ARG A 587 19.39 -2.91 2.15
N GLN A 588 18.09 -2.94 2.47
CA GLN A 588 17.31 -1.70 2.56
C GLN A 588 17.77 -0.83 3.72
N ALA A 589 18.13 -1.44 4.86
CA ALA A 589 18.72 -0.72 6.00
C ALA A 589 20.09 -0.11 5.64
N ASP A 590 20.93 -0.84 4.89
CA ASP A 590 22.22 -0.34 4.41
C ASP A 590 22.05 0.83 3.45
N MET A 591 21.10 0.75 2.50
CA MET A 591 20.76 1.87 1.61
C MET A 591 20.18 3.06 2.38
N LEU A 592 19.35 2.82 3.39
CA LEU A 592 18.82 3.86 4.25
C LEU A 592 19.93 4.57 5.03
N GLU A 593 20.91 3.82 5.54
CA GLU A 593 22.09 4.38 6.22
C GLU A 593 22.81 5.39 5.33
N GLU A 594 23.13 5.01 4.08
CA GLU A 594 23.83 5.90 3.15
C GLU A 594 22.97 7.12 2.77
N ASN A 595 21.68 6.92 2.49
CA ASN A 595 20.77 8.02 2.17
C ASN A 595 20.62 9.02 3.32
N ILE A 596 20.51 8.52 4.56
CA ILE A 596 20.45 9.39 5.75
C ILE A 596 21.77 10.16 5.91
N LEU A 597 22.90 9.48 5.75
CA LEU A 597 24.22 10.10 5.87
C LEU A 597 24.38 11.26 4.89
N ASP A 598 24.09 11.03 3.61
CA ASP A 598 24.16 12.05 2.55
C ASP A 598 23.21 13.22 2.83
N THR A 599 21.98 12.90 3.21
CA THR A 599 20.97 13.90 3.56
C THR A 599 21.42 14.78 4.72
N VAL A 600 21.88 14.16 5.81
CA VAL A 600 22.33 14.88 7.01
C VAL A 600 23.54 15.76 6.70
N MET A 601 24.51 15.27 5.92
CA MET A 601 25.69 16.05 5.52
C MET A 601 25.30 17.34 4.77
N ILE A 602 24.36 17.25 3.83
CA ILE A 602 23.87 18.40 3.07
C ILE A 602 23.12 19.38 3.99
N HIS A 603 22.21 18.85 4.81
CA HIS A 603 21.35 19.68 5.67
C HIS A 603 22.13 20.36 6.80
N LEU A 604 23.20 19.75 7.33
CA LEU A 604 24.07 20.44 8.32
C LEU A 604 24.75 21.65 7.71
N GLN A 605 25.17 21.58 6.43
CA GLN A 605 25.74 22.73 5.73
C GLN A 605 24.69 23.83 5.48
N ALA A 606 23.47 23.42 5.09
CA ALA A 606 22.37 24.36 4.88
C ALA A 606 21.92 25.06 6.18
N LEU A 607 21.82 24.30 7.29
CA LEU A 607 21.52 24.85 8.60
C LEU A 607 22.61 25.80 9.09
N LYS A 608 23.88 25.47 8.84
CA LYS A 608 24.99 26.39 9.17
C LYS A 608 24.90 27.69 8.42
N LYS A 609 24.64 27.66 7.11
CA LYS A 609 24.41 28.84 6.30
C LYS A 609 23.24 29.68 6.84
N PHE A 610 22.15 29.01 7.25
CA PHE A 610 21.02 29.68 7.89
C PHE A 610 21.44 30.39 9.20
N GLU A 611 22.17 29.68 10.10
CA GLU A 611 22.62 30.23 11.37
C GLU A 611 23.63 31.38 11.24
N ASP A 612 24.48 31.35 10.20
CA ASP A 612 25.44 32.43 9.92
C ASP A 612 24.74 33.71 9.48
N ASN A 613 23.52 33.59 8.94
CA ASN A 613 22.68 34.70 8.50
C ASN A 613 21.65 35.18 9.53
N THR A 614 21.62 34.54 10.73
CA THR A 614 20.71 34.88 11.82
C THR A 614 21.51 35.18 13.10
N TYR A 615 20.92 35.97 14.01
CA TYR A 615 21.50 36.20 15.32
C TYR A 615 21.06 35.15 16.36
N PHE A 616 20.02 34.37 16.02
CA PHE A 616 19.53 33.28 16.87
C PHE A 616 20.54 32.14 16.94
N LYS A 617 20.67 31.53 18.08
CA LYS A 617 21.59 30.41 18.29
C LYS A 617 20.84 29.22 18.91
N PRO A 618 21.18 27.98 18.51
CA PRO A 618 20.61 26.78 19.12
C PRO A 618 20.76 26.80 20.64
N TYR A 619 19.65 26.71 21.35
CA TYR A 619 19.60 26.71 22.81
C TYR A 619 19.21 25.36 23.37
N SER A 620 18.12 24.75 22.85
CA SER A 620 17.62 23.46 23.33
C SER A 620 17.15 22.61 22.18
N GLN A 621 17.42 21.29 22.29
CA GLN A 621 16.95 20.28 21.36
C GLN A 621 16.00 19.34 22.10
N GLU A 622 14.96 18.80 21.40
CA GLU A 622 14.00 17.82 21.95
C GLU A 622 13.44 18.24 23.32
N HIS A 623 13.07 19.53 23.42
CA HIS A 623 12.61 20.11 24.68
C HIS A 623 11.25 19.53 25.08
N LYS A 624 11.24 18.70 26.13
CA LYS A 624 10.01 18.06 26.64
C LYS A 624 9.19 19.03 27.43
N PHE A 625 7.88 19.00 27.24
CA PHE A 625 6.93 19.76 28.07
C PHE A 625 5.73 18.88 28.43
N ASP A 626 5.20 19.14 29.62
CA ASP A 626 3.92 18.60 30.10
C ASP A 626 3.27 19.76 30.87
N LEU A 627 2.22 20.33 30.28
CA LEU A 627 1.62 21.56 30.79
C LEU A 627 0.10 21.50 30.70
N GLU A 628 -0.58 21.71 31.85
CA GLU A 628 -2.03 21.90 31.85
C GLU A 628 -2.36 23.39 31.73
N ARG A 629 -3.29 23.71 30.85
CA ARG A 629 -3.82 25.05 30.65
C ARG A 629 -5.34 25.01 30.57
N ASN A 630 -5.92 26.02 31.23
CA ASN A 630 -7.36 26.28 31.18
C ASN A 630 -7.69 27.24 30.03
N PHE A 631 -8.48 26.76 29.08
CA PHE A 631 -9.11 27.57 28.03
C PHE A 631 -10.52 27.94 28.52
N LYS A 632 -10.70 29.16 29.02
CA LYS A 632 -11.84 29.56 29.89
C LYS A 632 -11.95 28.66 31.12
N SER A 633 -12.87 27.70 31.10
CA SER A 633 -13.09 26.71 32.16
C SER A 633 -12.76 25.29 31.75
N HIS A 634 -12.06 25.14 30.65
CA HIS A 634 -11.80 23.84 30.00
C HIS A 634 -10.33 23.44 30.13
N PRO A 635 -9.98 22.53 31.06
CA PRO A 635 -8.60 22.09 31.26
C PRO A 635 -8.13 21.17 30.14
N ILE A 636 -7.03 21.57 29.49
CA ILE A 636 -6.35 20.76 28.49
C ILE A 636 -4.89 20.56 28.94
N SER A 637 -4.48 19.31 29.02
CA SER A 637 -3.09 18.91 29.30
C SER A 637 -2.37 18.58 28.01
N PHE A 638 -1.35 19.35 27.71
CA PHE A 638 -0.48 19.18 26.58
C PHE A 638 0.79 18.45 26.97
N HIS A 639 1.14 17.43 26.24
CA HIS A 639 2.45 16.78 26.33
C HIS A 639 3.09 16.72 24.96
N GLY A 640 4.41 16.82 24.92
CA GLY A 640 5.14 16.77 23.66
C GLY A 640 6.60 17.13 23.79
N ARG A 641 7.22 17.26 22.62
CA ARG A 641 8.61 17.71 22.49
C ARG A 641 8.69 18.75 21.39
N ILE A 642 9.52 19.77 21.63
CA ILE A 642 9.88 20.78 20.64
C ILE A 642 11.25 20.39 20.09
N ASP A 643 11.34 20.18 18.79
CA ASP A 643 12.56 19.65 18.15
C ASP A 643 13.78 20.53 18.37
N ARG A 644 13.65 21.84 18.13
CA ARG A 644 14.73 22.79 18.30
C ARG A 644 14.19 24.16 18.72
N ILE A 645 14.84 24.76 19.69
CA ILE A 645 14.61 26.11 20.17
C ILE A 645 15.90 26.90 19.99
N ASP A 646 15.83 28.01 19.26
CA ASP A 646 16.91 28.96 19.09
C ASP A 646 16.57 30.23 19.89
N GLU A 647 17.56 30.79 20.59
CA GLU A 647 17.34 31.96 21.43
C GLU A 647 18.25 33.15 21.04
N LEU A 648 17.72 34.34 21.28
CA LEU A 648 18.44 35.60 21.22
C LEU A 648 17.94 36.51 22.35
N ASN A 649 18.74 36.67 23.40
CA ASN A 649 18.36 37.43 24.59
C ASN A 649 17.07 36.92 25.24
N ASP A 650 16.02 37.74 25.31
CA ASP A 650 14.70 37.41 25.88
C ASP A 650 13.70 36.93 24.78
N THR A 651 14.19 36.63 23.58
CA THR A 651 13.38 36.16 22.49
C THR A 651 13.78 34.76 22.05
N PHE A 652 12.84 34.00 21.48
CA PHE A 652 13.08 32.66 20.98
C PHE A 652 12.42 32.42 19.61
N CYS A 653 12.96 31.46 18.88
CA CYS A 653 12.42 30.93 17.65
C CYS A 653 12.34 29.41 17.74
N ILE A 654 11.27 28.81 17.18
CA ILE A 654 11.10 27.37 17.14
C ILE A 654 11.35 26.85 15.71
N ILE A 655 12.13 25.80 15.61
CA ILE A 655 12.36 25.06 14.38
C ILE A 655 11.92 23.60 14.57
N ASP A 656 11.07 23.12 13.69
CA ASP A 656 10.55 21.76 13.73
C ASP A 656 10.96 21.05 12.43
N TYR A 657 11.64 19.90 12.57
CA TYR A 657 12.14 19.13 11.44
C TYR A 657 11.05 18.27 10.83
N LYS A 658 10.96 18.29 9.49
CA LYS A 658 9.99 17.45 8.76
C LYS A 658 10.67 16.71 7.62
N THR A 659 10.42 15.42 7.49
CA THR A 659 10.95 14.61 6.37
C THR A 659 10.35 14.98 5.02
N GLY A 660 9.13 15.55 4.99
CA GLY A 660 8.46 16.04 3.80
C GLY A 660 8.38 17.56 3.73
N GLU A 661 8.10 18.11 2.55
CA GLU A 661 7.86 19.56 2.40
C GLU A 661 6.59 19.97 3.14
N ARG A 662 6.71 20.96 4.04
CA ARG A 662 5.58 21.58 4.72
C ARG A 662 5.63 23.10 4.57
N LYS A 663 4.46 23.67 4.28
CA LYS A 663 4.24 25.11 4.23
C LYS A 663 3.15 25.48 5.23
N ILE A 664 3.29 26.64 5.83
CA ILE A 664 2.23 27.18 6.68
C ILE A 664 1.17 27.81 5.80
N ASN A 665 -0.07 27.33 6.01
CA ASN A 665 -1.26 27.87 5.37
C ASN A 665 -2.22 28.40 6.43
N GLU A 666 -2.70 29.63 6.28
CA GLU A 666 -3.66 30.23 7.21
C GLU A 666 -4.99 29.45 7.23
N ASP A 667 -5.43 28.93 6.08
CA ASP A 667 -6.66 28.16 6.00
C ASP A 667 -6.59 26.85 6.79
N ASP A 668 -5.41 26.23 6.83
CA ASP A 668 -5.15 25.05 7.66
C ASP A 668 -5.20 25.41 9.16
N ILE A 669 -4.67 26.58 9.55
CA ILE A 669 -4.76 27.05 10.94
C ILE A 669 -6.21 27.37 11.31
N LYS A 670 -6.95 28.08 10.44
CA LYS A 670 -8.39 28.37 10.64
C LYS A 670 -9.22 27.10 10.86
N SER A 671 -8.82 26.04 10.18
CA SER A 671 -9.46 24.72 10.26
C SER A 671 -8.94 23.84 11.40
N GLY A 672 -7.94 24.26 12.15
CA GLY A 672 -7.37 23.50 13.27
C GLY A 672 -6.34 22.42 12.87
N ILE A 673 -5.83 22.43 11.61
CA ILE A 673 -5.02 21.34 11.07
C ILE A 673 -3.51 21.58 11.23
N SER A 674 -3.06 22.82 11.31
CA SER A 674 -1.63 23.19 11.35
C SER A 674 -1.34 24.04 12.60
N LEU A 675 -1.57 23.48 13.78
CA LEU A 675 -1.48 24.17 15.06
C LEU A 675 -0.12 24.03 15.74
N GLN A 676 0.69 23.06 15.32
CA GLN A 676 1.89 22.61 16.03
C GLN A 676 2.84 23.77 16.38
N LEU A 677 3.31 24.50 15.39
CA LEU A 677 4.28 25.58 15.60
C LEU A 677 3.72 26.72 16.45
N LEU A 678 2.49 27.12 16.18
CA LEU A 678 1.83 28.20 16.89
C LEU A 678 1.58 27.81 18.35
N THR A 679 1.12 26.59 18.60
CA THR A 679 0.92 26.09 19.97
C THR A 679 2.23 25.97 20.72
N TYR A 680 3.31 25.53 20.07
CA TYR A 680 4.62 25.46 20.70
C TYR A 680 5.15 26.84 21.09
N CYS A 681 4.99 27.88 20.26
CA CYS A 681 5.32 29.25 20.62
C CYS A 681 4.52 29.68 21.84
N TYR A 682 3.22 29.43 21.83
CA TYR A 682 2.33 29.81 22.95
C TYR A 682 2.69 29.12 24.26
N LEU A 683 2.93 27.82 24.25
CA LEU A 683 3.26 27.05 25.46
C LEU A 683 4.67 27.39 25.97
N TYR A 684 5.65 27.57 25.09
CA TYR A 684 7.01 27.91 25.53
C TYR A 684 7.11 29.32 26.09
N GLU A 685 6.36 30.29 25.54
CA GLU A 685 6.22 31.63 26.16
C GLU A 685 5.63 31.55 27.56
N LEU A 686 4.59 30.71 27.75
CA LEU A 686 3.99 30.52 29.08
C LEU A 686 4.92 29.88 30.09
N ILE A 687 5.76 28.93 29.65
CA ILE A 687 6.71 28.23 30.53
C ILE A 687 7.88 29.14 30.92
N THR A 688 8.39 29.93 29.99
CA THR A 688 9.65 30.66 30.16
C THR A 688 9.50 32.16 30.41
N GLY A 689 8.37 32.74 30.00
CA GLY A 689 8.17 34.19 29.98
C GLY A 689 8.92 34.92 28.86
N LYS A 690 9.67 34.21 28.01
CA LYS A 690 10.38 34.78 26.87
C LYS A 690 9.39 35.08 25.75
N LYS A 691 9.71 36.04 24.88
CA LYS A 691 8.86 36.45 23.76
C LYS A 691 9.12 35.59 22.53
N PRO A 692 8.10 35.06 21.88
CA PRO A 692 8.28 34.36 20.62
C PRO A 692 8.58 35.35 19.48
N PHE A 693 9.61 35.08 18.75
CA PHE A 693 9.94 35.79 17.49
C PHE A 693 9.17 35.19 16.32
N GLY A 694 9.15 33.86 16.22
CA GLY A 694 8.47 33.11 15.18
C GLY A 694 8.75 31.63 15.26
N ALA A 695 8.28 30.90 14.27
CA ALA A 695 8.53 29.47 14.14
C ALA A 695 8.54 29.01 12.69
N ALA A 696 9.29 27.97 12.41
CA ALA A 696 9.42 27.46 11.07
C ALA A 696 9.55 25.94 11.01
N TYR A 697 9.02 25.35 9.94
CA TYR A 697 9.31 23.98 9.52
C TYR A 697 10.61 23.97 8.71
N TYR A 698 11.52 23.07 9.06
CA TYR A 698 12.70 22.79 8.29
C TYR A 698 12.52 21.44 7.59
N SER A 699 12.40 21.47 6.24
CA SER A 699 12.19 20.26 5.43
C SER A 699 13.50 19.56 5.16
N LEU A 700 13.55 18.25 5.46
CA LEU A 700 14.65 17.35 5.16
C LEU A 700 14.47 16.64 3.81
N ALA A 701 13.40 16.96 3.07
CA ALA A 701 13.21 16.42 1.73
C ALA A 701 14.32 16.89 0.81
N ILE A 702 15.06 15.96 0.23
CA ILE A 702 15.95 16.27 -0.90
C ILE A 702 15.02 16.66 -2.05
N GLN A 703 14.99 17.92 -2.40
CA GLN A 703 14.33 18.35 -3.62
C GLN A 703 15.05 17.67 -4.79
N ASN A 704 14.33 16.87 -5.55
CA ASN A 704 14.84 16.38 -6.82
C ASN A 704 15.33 17.58 -7.61
N ILE A 705 16.64 17.66 -7.81
CA ILE A 705 17.22 18.63 -8.75
C ILE A 705 16.67 18.22 -10.10
N ASN A 706 15.66 18.93 -10.53
CA ASN A 706 15.09 18.70 -11.84
C ASN A 706 16.16 19.12 -12.84
N THR A 707 16.94 18.17 -13.36
CA THR A 707 17.98 18.42 -14.36
C THR A 707 17.39 19.06 -15.63
N SER A 708 16.09 18.98 -15.83
CA SER A 708 15.36 19.73 -16.84
C SER A 708 15.10 21.20 -16.46
N THR A 709 15.17 21.60 -15.18
CA THR A 709 15.16 23.00 -14.71
C THR A 709 16.57 23.57 -14.52
N CYS A 710 17.60 22.73 -14.46
CA CYS A 710 18.92 23.12 -14.97
C CYS A 710 18.85 23.41 -16.49
N SER A 711 17.66 23.46 -17.07
CA SER A 711 17.43 24.06 -18.38
C SER A 711 17.98 25.47 -18.29
N PHE A 712 19.08 25.60 -18.88
CA PHE A 712 19.50 26.63 -19.77
C PHE A 712 18.38 27.63 -20.15
N LYS A 713 17.74 28.26 -19.16
CA LYS A 713 17.12 29.54 -19.39
C LYS A 713 18.28 30.45 -19.73
N LYS A 714 18.53 30.61 -21.01
CA LYS A 714 19.21 31.76 -21.57
C LYS A 714 18.48 33.00 -21.06
N SER A 715 18.66 33.35 -19.81
CA SER A 715 18.44 34.69 -19.34
C SER A 715 19.67 35.48 -19.80
N LYS A 716 19.42 36.44 -20.64
CA LYS A 716 20.40 37.38 -21.20
C LYS A 716 21.58 37.59 -20.24
N GLY A 717 22.77 37.09 -20.60
CA GLY A 717 24.03 37.63 -20.10
C GLY A 717 24.74 36.89 -18.97
N LEU A 718 24.29 35.66 -18.55
CA LEU A 718 25.02 34.84 -17.58
C LEU A 718 25.81 33.77 -18.30
N THR A 719 27.13 33.89 -18.25
CA THR A 719 28.07 32.84 -18.64
C THR A 719 28.14 31.75 -17.61
N TYR A 720 28.43 30.52 -18.04
CA TYR A 720 28.37 29.24 -17.35
C TYR A 720 29.32 29.08 -16.14
N GLU A 721 30.11 30.09 -15.83
CA GLU A 721 31.27 29.97 -14.93
C GLU A 721 31.03 30.48 -13.50
N ASP A 722 29.86 31.05 -13.16
CA ASP A 722 29.74 31.85 -11.94
C ASP A 722 28.77 31.35 -10.84
N LYS A 723 28.22 30.16 -10.93
CA LYS A 723 27.41 29.60 -9.80
C LYS A 723 27.88 28.20 -9.40
N ASP A 724 28.35 28.10 -8.16
CA ASP A 724 28.57 26.81 -7.51
C ASP A 724 27.23 26.08 -7.39
N PRO A 725 27.07 24.88 -8.02
CA PRO A 725 25.84 24.09 -7.93
C PRO A 725 25.45 23.77 -6.48
N LEU A 726 26.43 23.68 -5.58
CA LEU A 726 26.21 23.44 -4.16
C LEU A 726 25.58 24.67 -3.49
N GLU A 727 26.03 25.88 -3.82
CA GLU A 727 25.46 27.12 -3.29
C GLU A 727 24.00 27.32 -3.72
N ASP A 728 23.68 26.97 -4.96
CA ASP A 728 22.30 27.02 -5.47
C ASP A 728 21.41 26.00 -4.78
N LEU A 729 21.94 24.80 -4.56
CA LEU A 729 21.26 23.73 -3.80
C LEU A 729 21.00 24.17 -2.35
N LEU A 730 22.03 24.64 -1.64
CA LEU A 730 21.92 25.09 -0.25
C LEU A 730 20.96 26.26 -0.07
N SER A 731 20.83 27.12 -1.07
CA SER A 731 19.90 28.27 -1.05
C SER A 731 18.42 27.85 -1.13
N ASN A 732 18.14 26.64 -1.58
CA ASN A 732 16.78 26.10 -1.69
C ASN A 732 16.24 25.53 -0.37
N PHE A 733 17.12 25.16 0.58
CA PHE A 733 16.74 24.60 1.88
C PHE A 733 16.42 25.70 2.91
N LYS A 734 15.56 26.65 2.55
CA LYS A 734 15.10 27.66 3.49
C LYS A 734 13.93 27.15 4.33
N PRO A 735 13.96 27.33 5.67
CA PRO A 735 12.80 27.04 6.51
C PRO A 735 11.55 27.79 6.03
N SER A 736 10.39 27.22 6.23
CA SER A 736 9.09 27.84 5.91
C SER A 736 8.27 28.02 7.18
N GLY A 737 7.92 29.26 7.50
CA GLY A 737 7.33 29.55 8.78
C GLY A 737 6.54 30.84 8.85
N PHE A 738 6.44 31.37 10.06
CA PHE A 738 5.89 32.67 10.34
C PHE A 738 6.79 33.44 11.32
N ALA A 739 6.72 34.77 11.24
CA ALA A 739 7.24 35.68 12.25
C ALA A 739 6.09 36.52 12.79
N PHE A 740 6.18 36.93 14.06
CA PHE A 740 5.22 37.86 14.64
C PHE A 740 5.54 39.31 14.20
N GLU A 741 4.50 40.13 13.98
CA GLU A 741 4.62 41.49 13.45
C GLU A 741 5.53 42.36 14.36
N ASN A 742 6.32 43.20 13.67
CA ASN A 742 7.40 44.10 14.16
C ASN A 742 8.82 43.48 14.26
N GLU A 743 9.01 42.21 13.82
CA GLU A 743 10.31 41.57 13.89
C GLU A 743 10.72 41.04 12.52
N GLU A 744 10.13 41.59 11.45
CA GLU A 744 10.23 41.11 10.05
C GLU A 744 11.65 41.18 9.49
N ASP A 745 12.47 42.14 9.90
CA ASP A 745 13.72 42.48 9.19
C ASP A 745 14.82 41.41 9.32
N TYR A 746 14.76 40.54 10.34
CA TYR A 746 15.81 39.55 10.59
C TYR A 746 15.52 38.15 10.04
N PHE A 747 14.24 37.82 9.84
CA PHE A 747 13.83 36.47 9.53
C PHE A 747 13.44 36.28 8.07
N ILE A 748 13.02 37.36 7.39
CA ILE A 748 12.38 37.31 6.07
C ILE A 748 13.35 36.92 4.95
N SER A 749 14.63 37.29 5.06
CA SER A 749 15.62 36.97 4.03
C SER A 749 15.99 35.49 3.99
N GLU A 750 15.96 34.79 5.14
CA GLU A 750 16.43 33.42 5.30
C GLU A 750 15.31 32.41 5.55
N VAL A 751 14.11 32.86 5.91
CA VAL A 751 12.91 32.04 6.09
C VAL A 751 11.84 32.49 5.11
N LYS A 752 11.13 31.56 4.50
CA LYS A 752 9.91 31.87 3.74
C LYS A 752 8.79 32.14 4.76
N ALA A 753 8.85 33.27 5.44
CA ALA A 753 7.96 33.59 6.54
C ALA A 753 6.73 34.37 6.08
N LYS A 754 5.60 34.12 6.78
CA LYS A 754 4.41 34.97 6.77
C LYS A 754 4.41 35.80 8.06
N ALA A 755 3.98 37.04 7.98
CA ALA A 755 3.78 37.87 9.18
C ALA A 755 2.43 37.54 9.86
N PHE A 756 2.45 37.31 11.18
CA PHE A 756 1.27 37.07 11.98
C PHE A 756 1.18 38.10 13.12
N ASP A 757 -0.02 38.62 13.33
CA ASP A 757 -0.32 39.31 14.61
C ASP A 757 -0.36 38.27 15.74
N LYS A 758 0.50 38.46 16.76
CA LYS A 758 0.67 37.50 17.85
C LYS A 758 -0.63 37.36 18.67
N ASP A 759 -1.28 38.47 18.99
CA ASP A 759 -2.47 38.45 19.83
C ASP A 759 -3.67 37.85 19.12
N ALA A 760 -3.79 38.14 17.81
CA ALA A 760 -4.79 37.50 16.96
C ALA A 760 -4.55 35.98 16.81
N ALA A 761 -3.30 35.57 16.62
CA ALA A 761 -2.94 34.16 16.50
C ALA A 761 -3.22 33.39 17.83
N TYR A 762 -2.90 33.98 18.98
CA TYR A 762 -3.16 33.36 20.28
C TYR A 762 -4.65 33.28 20.61
N LYS A 763 -5.43 34.34 20.30
CA LYS A 763 -6.90 34.27 20.37
C LYS A 763 -7.48 33.17 19.48
N ALA A 764 -6.90 32.98 18.29
CA ALA A 764 -7.30 31.88 17.42
C ALA A 764 -7.08 30.50 18.06
N LEU A 765 -5.92 30.29 18.70
CA LEU A 765 -5.67 29.06 19.48
C LEU A 765 -6.67 28.86 20.60
N ASP A 766 -6.97 29.91 21.36
CA ASP A 766 -7.95 29.85 22.47
C ASP A 766 -9.32 29.39 21.92
N ILE A 767 -9.79 29.94 20.81
CA ILE A 767 -11.06 29.59 20.17
C ILE A 767 -11.04 28.14 19.70
N LEU A 768 -9.95 27.70 19.04
CA LEU A 768 -9.83 26.35 18.51
C LEU A 768 -9.81 25.29 19.62
N TYR A 769 -9.03 25.49 20.67
CA TYR A 769 -8.98 24.55 21.79
C TYR A 769 -10.27 24.54 22.63
N GLU A 770 -10.96 25.69 22.78
CA GLU A 770 -12.30 25.71 23.34
C GLU A 770 -13.30 24.90 22.50
N ALA A 771 -13.28 25.09 21.19
CA ALA A 771 -14.16 24.37 20.26
C ALA A 771 -13.86 22.85 20.28
N LEU A 772 -12.57 22.47 20.34
CA LEU A 772 -12.15 21.08 20.48
C LEU A 772 -12.73 20.45 21.74
N TYR A 773 -12.48 21.08 22.89
CA TYR A 773 -12.94 20.56 24.17
C TYR A 773 -14.47 20.46 24.21
N ALA A 774 -15.18 21.53 23.82
CA ALA A 774 -16.65 21.56 23.81
C ALA A 774 -17.24 20.48 22.90
N SER A 775 -16.66 20.29 21.72
CA SER A 775 -17.11 19.27 20.77
C SER A 775 -16.90 17.85 21.30
N LEU A 776 -15.74 17.54 21.87
CA LEU A 776 -15.47 16.25 22.48
C LEU A 776 -16.32 15.99 23.73
N ALA A 777 -16.52 17.00 24.60
CA ALA A 777 -17.38 16.89 25.77
C ALA A 777 -18.86 16.68 25.40
N ASP A 778 -19.29 17.22 24.27
CA ASP A 778 -20.64 17.02 23.72
C ASP A 778 -20.75 15.69 22.93
N GLY A 779 -19.64 14.96 22.78
CA GLY A 779 -19.59 13.63 22.16
C GLY A 779 -19.63 13.65 20.64
N LYS A 780 -19.24 14.74 19.98
CA LYS A 780 -19.24 14.87 18.53
C LYS A 780 -18.14 14.03 17.89
N ILE A 781 -18.52 13.03 17.14
CA ILE A 781 -17.65 12.08 16.44
C ILE A 781 -18.11 11.83 15.01
N GLU A 782 -18.68 12.83 14.36
CA GLU A 782 -19.20 12.73 13.02
C GLU A 782 -18.08 12.40 12.00
N CYS A 783 -18.42 11.63 10.96
CA CYS A 783 -17.51 11.38 9.86
C CYS A 783 -17.50 12.55 8.89
N GLU A 784 -16.70 13.55 9.21
CA GLU A 784 -16.60 14.80 8.47
C GLU A 784 -15.13 15.10 8.15
N PRO A 785 -14.50 14.38 7.20
CA PRO A 785 -13.11 14.60 6.85
C PRO A 785 -12.90 15.91 6.10
N VAL A 786 -11.81 16.62 6.38
CA VAL A 786 -11.33 17.72 5.55
C VAL A 786 -10.64 17.18 4.29
N GLU A 787 -10.37 18.06 3.33
CA GLU A 787 -9.67 17.70 2.10
C GLU A 787 -8.38 16.91 2.40
N LYS A 788 -8.15 15.84 1.66
CA LYS A 788 -7.02 14.90 1.78
C LYS A 788 -6.94 14.10 3.10
N ALA A 789 -7.85 14.28 4.06
CA ALA A 789 -7.83 13.52 5.31
C ALA A 789 -7.97 12.00 5.10
N CYS A 790 -8.68 11.60 4.04
CA CYS A 790 -8.92 10.19 3.73
C CYS A 790 -7.78 9.52 2.95
N THR A 791 -6.80 10.26 2.42
CA THR A 791 -5.73 9.73 1.56
C THR A 791 -4.98 8.57 2.24
N TYR A 792 -4.58 8.79 3.50
CA TYR A 792 -3.83 7.82 4.30
C TYR A 792 -4.60 7.39 5.57
N CYS A 793 -5.93 7.48 5.55
CA CYS A 793 -6.73 7.10 6.70
C CYS A 793 -6.82 5.56 6.81
N PRO A 794 -6.39 4.94 7.92
CA PRO A 794 -6.44 3.49 8.09
C PRO A 794 -7.87 2.96 8.28
N TYR A 795 -8.83 3.83 8.52
CA TYR A 795 -10.21 3.47 8.86
C TYR A 795 -11.19 3.56 7.69
N LYS A 796 -10.71 3.68 6.46
CA LYS A 796 -11.56 3.80 5.25
C LYS A 796 -12.59 2.67 5.15
N GLU A 797 -12.15 1.45 5.43
CA GLU A 797 -12.99 0.25 5.35
C GLU A 797 -14.03 0.16 6.46
N ILE A 798 -13.80 0.86 7.58
CA ILE A 798 -14.73 0.87 8.72
C ILE A 798 -15.74 2.01 8.57
N CYS A 799 -15.29 3.21 8.18
CA CYS A 799 -16.14 4.40 8.18
C CYS A 799 -17.08 4.49 6.97
N HIS A 800 -16.75 3.82 5.87
CA HIS A 800 -17.52 3.83 4.61
C HIS A 800 -17.87 5.23 4.09
N PHE A 801 -17.04 6.24 4.39
CA PHE A 801 -17.21 7.59 3.87
C PHE A 801 -17.15 7.57 2.34
N LYS A 802 -18.19 8.08 1.68
CA LYS A 802 -18.33 7.94 0.22
C LYS A 802 -17.80 9.13 -0.59
N GLY A 803 -17.21 10.13 0.06
CA GLY A 803 -16.66 11.32 -0.60
C GLY A 803 -17.70 12.11 -1.41
N ARG A 804 -18.97 12.03 -1.03
CA ARG A 804 -20.06 12.71 -1.73
C ARG A 804 -19.93 14.19 -1.53
N GLU A 805 -19.90 15.03 -2.46
CA GLU A 805 -20.00 16.50 -2.37
C GLU A 805 -18.76 17.25 -1.87
N GLY A 806 -17.59 16.64 -1.93
CA GLY A 806 -16.36 17.29 -1.47
C GLY A 806 -16.11 17.09 0.02
N TYR A 807 -14.93 17.48 0.43
CA TYR A 807 -14.53 17.44 1.82
C TYR A 807 -15.16 18.59 2.59
N PHE A 808 -15.36 18.41 3.89
CA PHE A 808 -15.90 19.45 4.75
C PHE A 808 -14.85 20.55 4.95
N THR A 809 -15.18 21.78 4.59
CA THR A 809 -14.42 22.95 5.00
C THR A 809 -14.96 23.43 6.34
N ARG A 810 -14.10 23.51 7.35
CA ARG A 810 -14.45 24.03 8.65
C ARG A 810 -13.59 25.23 8.91
N GLU A 811 -14.21 26.35 9.08
CA GLU A 811 -13.55 27.57 9.56
C GLU A 811 -14.05 27.85 10.98
N TYR A 812 -13.22 27.55 11.97
CA TYR A 812 -13.52 27.87 13.36
C TYR A 812 -13.18 29.32 13.70
N VAL A 813 -12.27 29.92 12.94
CA VAL A 813 -11.71 31.24 13.21
C VAL A 813 -11.57 32.02 11.92
N ASP A 814 -12.06 33.26 11.91
CA ASP A 814 -11.81 34.21 10.85
C ASP A 814 -10.65 35.15 11.28
N PHE A 815 -9.47 34.95 10.71
CA PHE A 815 -8.29 35.79 11.00
C PHE A 815 -8.48 37.24 10.59
N SER A 816 -9.33 37.52 9.61
CA SER A 816 -9.61 38.92 9.20
C SER A 816 -10.35 39.73 10.28
N LEU A 817 -11.11 39.03 11.11
CA LEU A 817 -11.81 39.64 12.23
C LEU A 817 -10.93 39.77 13.48
N LEU A 818 -9.81 39.08 13.51
CA LEU A 818 -8.88 39.06 14.64
C LEU A 818 -7.72 40.07 14.52
N LYS A 819 -7.46 40.56 13.26
CA LYS A 819 -6.47 41.61 13.04
C LYS A 819 -6.94 42.90 13.77
N SER A 820 -6.08 43.46 14.59
CA SER A 820 -6.38 44.68 15.32
C SER A 820 -6.73 45.81 14.35
N LYS A 821 -7.77 46.60 14.71
CA LYS A 821 -8.29 47.70 13.91
C LYS A 821 -7.35 48.93 13.83
N GLU A 822 -6.05 48.77 13.96
CA GLU A 822 -5.10 49.91 14.02
C GLU A 822 -4.59 50.43 12.67
N LYS A 823 -5.17 49.97 11.55
CA LYS A 823 -4.80 50.52 10.22
C LYS A 823 -5.97 51.18 9.46
N GLU A 824 -6.95 51.72 10.11
CA GLU A 824 -7.98 52.55 9.46
C GLU A 824 -7.79 54.07 9.70
N GLU A 825 -6.69 54.52 10.29
CA GLU A 825 -6.37 55.94 10.43
C GLU A 825 -4.92 56.18 9.95
N GLU A 826 -4.67 56.09 8.64
CA GLU A 826 -3.68 56.92 7.92
C GLU A 826 -4.14 57.16 6.46
#